data_396311bc0c938f1bc41bfa71d4cf6839
#
_entry.id   396311bc0c938f1bc41bfa71d4cf6839
#
_cell.length_a   1.000
_cell.length_b   1.000
_cell.length_c   1.000
_cell.angle_alpha   90.00
_cell.angle_beta   90.00
_cell.angle_gamma   90.00
#
_symmetry.space_group_name_H-M   'P 1'
#
loop_
_entity.id
_entity.type
_entity.pdbx_description
1 polymer ?
#
loop_
_entity_poly.entity_id
_entity_poly.type
_entity_poly.pdbx_seq_one_letter_code
_entity_poly.pdbx_strand_id
1 'polypeptide(L)'
;MKIYTSVPRDLTRVKEKLLFNLTKRQIVCFGLAAVIGLPSYFFVKKSAGPTAATLCMVFIMIPMFLVAMYEKNGQPLEVLFKQFVQAKYLRTKERPYKTNNRFAVKKNPSDSGKENFIRHMKNKLSKDSPQTAQQSIPYRKMYRDGICKVTDNYYSKTIQFKDRNYQLLKDKEKEMILDDWGSFLKLFGNSVEFEFSFMSLPEDKDLTKNKLHIPIRFDGLDKLREEHAKMLKEHAETANKGLEDVWLLSFGLEAKSLKEAKMKLEHIEKEVLDSLRKMQVDAVSICGAERLKVMHRMLHIGDEKRFIFDWGSLHRSGLTTKDYIAPTSFKFDEGRSFQMGANFGAVSYLSITASELNDEVLKEFLDAESSQIATMHIQTVDKATAIKMVKRTITEIDRSKIEEQKKAVKGGYDMDIMPTDLSTYGKDARKLLNALQSEDESLLLVTFLIVNTGRTKNELEENVSRLRRIVQQKDCELCRLDYQQEQGFMSCLPLAHNQIEIQRALTTSSTAIFIPFTAQEIFHESGAAIYYGVDQVTKKLIIADRKRLKAPNALIVGSSGSGKSFKTKEEMTSVLLMTNDDVIVCDPEAEYRPLVEKLGGQVIRICATSHDYINPLDINMNYSEEDEPLALKAEFIMSLFELILGGSEKMDAEERSIIDRCIPEIYKKYFAEPIPENMPVLEDLYNQILKQKEEKAKRLATALELYVKGSLKVFNHRTNVDLKKRMVCFDIKDLGNQLKKIGMLIVQDVRFVSR
;
A
#
# COMPACT_ATOMS: atom_id res chain seq x y z
N MET A 1 -17.84 -1.50 -10.53
CA MET A 1 -17.55 -1.92 -11.92
C MET A 1 -16.06 -1.78 -12.15
N LYS A 2 -15.43 -2.65 -12.97
CA LYS A 2 -13.99 -2.51 -13.31
C LYS A 2 -13.85 -1.50 -14.44
N ILE A 3 -12.86 -0.62 -14.34
CA ILE A 3 -12.55 0.32 -15.41
C ILE A 3 -11.56 -0.33 -16.35
N TYR A 4 -11.84 -0.30 -17.64
CA TYR A 4 -10.99 -0.87 -18.68
C TYR A 4 -10.38 0.23 -19.53
N THR A 5 -9.10 0.09 -19.83
CA THR A 5 -8.36 1.02 -20.70
C THR A 5 -7.71 0.25 -21.83
N SER A 6 -7.84 0.76 -23.05
CA SER A 6 -7.19 0.18 -24.21
C SER A 6 -5.66 0.40 -24.15
N VAL A 7 -4.91 -0.67 -24.40
CA VAL A 7 -3.45 -0.63 -24.43
C VAL A 7 -3.01 -0.64 -25.89
N PRO A 8 -2.32 0.40 -26.41
CA PRO A 8 -1.86 0.43 -27.77
C PRO A 8 -0.90 -0.73 -28.02
N ARG A 9 -0.96 -1.33 -29.20
CA ARG A 9 -0.01 -2.38 -29.58
C ARG A 9 1.43 -1.86 -29.58
N ASP A 10 2.37 -2.77 -29.36
CA ASP A 10 3.79 -2.44 -29.24
C ASP A 10 4.37 -1.95 -30.58
N LEU A 11 4.42 -0.65 -30.73
CA LEU A 11 4.98 -0.01 -31.91
C LEU A 11 6.51 -0.13 -31.97
N THR A 12 7.19 -0.44 -30.87
CA THR A 12 8.65 -0.64 -30.85
C THR A 12 9.07 -1.92 -31.57
N ARG A 13 8.14 -2.85 -31.77
CA ARG A 13 8.37 -4.09 -32.54
C ARG A 13 8.32 -3.92 -34.06
N VAL A 14 7.82 -2.79 -34.53
CA VAL A 14 7.79 -2.48 -35.98
C VAL A 14 9.19 -2.06 -36.42
N LYS A 15 9.82 -2.90 -37.25
CA LYS A 15 11.20 -2.69 -37.71
C LYS A 15 11.24 -1.90 -38.97
N GLU A 16 12.18 -0.96 -39.05
CA GLU A 16 12.49 -0.22 -40.26
C GLU A 16 13.13 -1.14 -41.28
N LYS A 17 12.50 -1.26 -42.44
CA LYS A 17 13.03 -1.97 -43.61
C LYS A 17 13.54 -0.96 -44.63
N LEU A 18 14.83 -1.05 -44.96
CA LEU A 18 15.51 -0.07 -45.85
C LEU A 18 15.55 -0.50 -47.29
N LEU A 19 16.04 -1.69 -47.57
CA LEU A 19 16.26 -2.18 -48.94
C LEU A 19 15.91 -3.67 -49.01
N PHE A 20 15.29 -4.12 -50.13
CA PHE A 20 14.89 -5.52 -50.34
C PHE A 20 14.11 -6.16 -49.17
N ASN A 21 13.31 -5.39 -48.44
CA ASN A 21 12.57 -5.84 -47.30
C ASN A 21 13.45 -6.24 -46.10
N LEU A 22 14.71 -5.80 -46.08
CA LEU A 22 15.69 -6.08 -45.02
C LEU A 22 15.87 -4.87 -44.12
N THR A 23 16.06 -5.14 -42.84
CA THR A 23 16.42 -4.12 -41.85
C THR A 23 17.89 -3.66 -42.06
N LYS A 24 18.24 -2.47 -41.59
CA LYS A 24 19.61 -1.96 -41.61
C LYS A 24 20.64 -2.99 -41.12
N ARG A 25 20.30 -3.67 -40.02
CA ARG A 25 21.10 -4.74 -39.41
C ARG A 25 21.28 -5.92 -40.36
N GLN A 26 20.19 -6.41 -40.97
CA GLN A 26 20.21 -7.54 -41.89
C GLN A 26 21.06 -7.21 -43.12
N ILE A 27 20.94 -6.00 -43.69
CA ILE A 27 21.74 -5.56 -44.82
C ILE A 27 23.24 -5.58 -44.47
N VAL A 28 23.63 -5.04 -43.31
CA VAL A 28 25.02 -5.03 -42.86
C VAL A 28 25.54 -6.46 -42.64
N CYS A 29 24.79 -7.31 -41.95
CA CYS A 29 25.20 -8.70 -41.67
C CYS A 29 25.28 -9.55 -42.94
N PHE A 30 24.32 -9.43 -43.85
CA PHE A 30 24.34 -10.15 -45.13
C PHE A 30 25.44 -9.64 -46.05
N GLY A 31 25.67 -8.32 -46.04
CA GLY A 31 26.79 -7.72 -46.76
C GLY A 31 28.14 -8.26 -46.28
N LEU A 32 28.35 -8.28 -44.95
CA LEU A 32 29.57 -8.87 -44.37
C LEU A 32 29.69 -10.36 -44.66
N ALA A 33 28.58 -11.11 -44.57
CA ALA A 33 28.57 -12.54 -44.92
C ALA A 33 28.99 -12.75 -46.39
N ALA A 34 28.52 -11.93 -47.31
CA ALA A 34 28.90 -12.02 -48.72
C ALA A 34 30.37 -11.64 -48.94
N VAL A 35 30.85 -10.56 -48.31
CA VAL A 35 32.24 -10.10 -48.43
C VAL A 35 33.24 -11.15 -47.89
N ILE A 36 32.91 -11.92 -46.91
CA ILE A 36 33.78 -12.96 -46.34
C ILE A 36 33.54 -14.32 -47.01
N GLY A 37 32.29 -14.67 -47.26
CA GLY A 37 31.91 -15.98 -47.80
C GLY A 37 32.27 -16.19 -49.23
N LEU A 38 32.04 -15.18 -50.11
CA LEU A 38 32.35 -15.32 -51.53
C LEU A 38 33.86 -15.50 -51.82
N PRO A 39 34.78 -14.71 -51.25
CA PRO A 39 36.21 -14.95 -51.40
C PRO A 39 36.65 -16.31 -50.86
N SER A 40 36.08 -16.74 -49.73
CA SER A 40 36.43 -18.07 -49.17
C SER A 40 36.05 -19.21 -50.09
N TYR A 41 34.94 -19.13 -50.83
CA TYR A 41 34.54 -20.07 -51.85
C TYR A 41 35.59 -20.16 -52.97
N PHE A 42 36.01 -19.05 -53.54
CA PHE A 42 37.01 -19.03 -54.63
C PHE A 42 38.38 -19.56 -54.16
N PHE A 43 38.75 -19.28 -52.91
CA PHE A 43 40.01 -19.77 -52.34
C PHE A 43 40.01 -21.29 -52.11
N VAL A 44 38.96 -21.85 -51.52
CA VAL A 44 38.84 -23.26 -51.21
C VAL A 44 38.56 -24.09 -52.50
N LYS A 45 37.83 -23.53 -53.48
CA LYS A 45 37.54 -24.20 -54.75
C LYS A 45 38.83 -24.67 -55.50
N LYS A 46 39.91 -23.87 -55.39
CA LYS A 46 41.18 -24.21 -56.02
C LYS A 46 41.92 -25.40 -55.39
N SER A 47 41.68 -25.68 -54.08
CA SER A 47 42.41 -26.70 -53.32
C SER A 47 41.58 -27.95 -52.99
N ALA A 48 40.26 -27.83 -52.79
CA ALA A 48 39.41 -28.91 -52.27
C ALA A 48 38.18 -29.23 -53.14
N GLY A 49 38.02 -28.57 -54.33
CA GLY A 49 36.90 -28.80 -55.22
C GLY A 49 35.62 -27.99 -54.87
N PRO A 50 34.61 -27.95 -55.79
CA PRO A 50 33.47 -27.07 -55.68
C PRO A 50 32.52 -27.42 -54.52
N THR A 51 32.35 -28.72 -54.23
CA THR A 51 31.43 -29.15 -53.14
C THR A 51 31.96 -28.75 -51.79
N ALA A 52 33.27 -29.00 -51.52
CA ALA A 52 33.91 -28.62 -50.23
C ALA A 52 33.96 -27.07 -50.11
N ALA A 53 34.17 -26.33 -51.20
CA ALA A 53 34.15 -24.87 -51.19
C ALA A 53 32.77 -24.32 -50.84
N THR A 54 31.69 -24.89 -51.38
CA THR A 54 30.30 -24.49 -51.04
C THR A 54 29.99 -24.78 -49.56
N LEU A 55 30.36 -25.95 -49.04
CA LEU A 55 30.16 -26.27 -47.63
C LEU A 55 30.92 -25.31 -46.70
N CYS A 56 32.18 -25.00 -47.04
CA CYS A 56 32.99 -24.05 -46.29
C CYS A 56 32.40 -22.63 -46.32
N MET A 57 31.96 -22.15 -47.47
CA MET A 57 31.30 -20.86 -47.63
C MET A 57 30.02 -20.77 -46.75
N VAL A 58 29.14 -21.79 -46.83
CA VAL A 58 27.90 -21.83 -46.03
C VAL A 58 28.22 -21.84 -44.53
N PHE A 59 29.19 -22.63 -44.11
CA PHE A 59 29.60 -22.72 -42.70
C PHE A 59 30.13 -21.37 -42.16
N ILE A 60 30.88 -20.61 -42.98
CA ILE A 60 31.37 -19.27 -42.62
C ILE A 60 30.22 -18.24 -42.58
N MET A 61 29.22 -18.39 -43.47
CA MET A 61 28.11 -17.43 -43.57
C MET A 61 27.04 -17.67 -42.48
N ILE A 62 26.84 -18.91 -41.96
CA ILE A 62 25.84 -19.25 -40.98
C ILE A 62 25.88 -18.35 -39.75
N PRO A 63 27.00 -18.07 -39.07
CA PRO A 63 27.03 -17.18 -37.91
C PRO A 63 26.50 -15.80 -38.21
N MET A 64 26.81 -15.23 -39.37
CA MET A 64 26.33 -13.91 -39.76
C MET A 64 24.84 -13.90 -40.10
N PHE A 65 24.30 -14.98 -40.69
CA PHE A 65 22.86 -15.15 -40.85
C PHE A 65 22.12 -15.27 -39.51
N LEU A 66 22.69 -16.03 -38.58
CA LEU A 66 22.13 -16.12 -37.24
C LEU A 66 22.09 -14.76 -36.54
N VAL A 67 23.16 -13.99 -36.61
CA VAL A 67 23.21 -12.62 -36.09
C VAL A 67 22.18 -11.74 -36.78
N ALA A 68 21.95 -11.88 -38.09
CA ALA A 68 20.97 -11.10 -38.85
C ALA A 68 19.52 -11.42 -38.51
N MET A 69 19.20 -12.69 -38.23
CA MET A 69 17.83 -13.18 -38.16
C MET A 69 17.34 -13.45 -36.73
N TYR A 70 18.25 -13.85 -35.83
CA TYR A 70 17.85 -14.26 -34.50
C TYR A 70 17.60 -13.08 -33.57
N GLU A 71 16.44 -13.10 -32.91
CA GLU A 71 16.03 -12.18 -31.88
C GLU A 71 15.25 -12.92 -30.80
N LYS A 72 15.45 -12.54 -29.56
CA LYS A 72 14.68 -13.03 -28.42
C LYS A 72 14.17 -11.84 -27.61
N ASN A 73 12.85 -11.77 -27.41
CA ASN A 73 12.20 -10.71 -26.63
C ASN A 73 12.55 -9.29 -27.13
N GLY A 74 12.64 -9.10 -28.44
CA GLY A 74 13.01 -7.82 -29.07
C GLY A 74 14.50 -7.49 -29.01
N GLN A 75 15.33 -8.30 -28.34
CA GLN A 75 16.77 -8.09 -28.28
C GLN A 75 17.51 -8.91 -29.36
N PRO A 76 18.39 -8.28 -30.11
CA PRO A 76 19.18 -8.93 -31.15
C PRO A 76 20.25 -9.87 -30.57
N LEU A 77 20.67 -10.88 -31.36
CA LEU A 77 21.62 -11.90 -30.92
C LEU A 77 22.95 -11.33 -30.42
N GLU A 78 23.45 -10.27 -31.05
CA GLU A 78 24.70 -9.60 -30.65
C GLU A 78 24.61 -9.02 -29.22
N VAL A 79 23.45 -8.47 -28.82
CA VAL A 79 23.21 -7.96 -27.46
C VAL A 79 23.14 -9.12 -26.48
N LEU A 80 22.38 -10.18 -26.81
CA LEU A 80 22.28 -11.38 -25.98
C LEU A 80 23.64 -12.07 -25.81
N PHE A 81 24.42 -12.16 -26.88
CA PHE A 81 25.76 -12.74 -26.86
C PHE A 81 26.73 -11.90 -26.02
N LYS A 82 26.69 -10.58 -26.14
CA LYS A 82 27.46 -9.67 -25.29
C LYS A 82 27.11 -9.85 -23.81
N GLN A 83 25.83 -9.92 -23.47
CA GLN A 83 25.35 -10.16 -22.10
C GLN A 83 25.79 -11.53 -21.59
N PHE A 84 25.68 -12.58 -22.41
CA PHE A 84 26.16 -13.92 -22.09
C PHE A 84 27.66 -13.94 -21.78
N VAL A 85 28.48 -13.34 -22.65
CA VAL A 85 29.93 -13.26 -22.48
C VAL A 85 30.27 -12.46 -21.22
N GLN A 86 29.60 -11.32 -21.01
CA GLN A 86 29.78 -10.51 -19.80
C GLN A 86 29.44 -11.30 -18.52
N ALA A 87 28.27 -11.96 -18.49
CA ALA A 87 27.81 -12.68 -17.31
C ALA A 87 28.68 -13.93 -17.03
N LYS A 88 29.07 -14.69 -18.09
CA LYS A 88 29.74 -15.97 -17.91
C LYS A 88 31.26 -15.87 -17.77
N TYR A 89 31.90 -14.91 -18.45
CA TYR A 89 33.36 -14.87 -18.57
C TYR A 89 34.02 -13.60 -17.99
N LEU A 90 33.36 -12.44 -18.05
CA LEU A 90 33.99 -11.18 -17.69
C LEU A 90 33.65 -10.73 -16.26
N ARG A 91 32.42 -10.96 -15.81
CA ARG A 91 32.00 -10.54 -14.46
C ARG A 91 32.37 -11.56 -13.41
N THR A 92 32.72 -11.07 -12.22
CA THR A 92 32.98 -11.91 -11.04
C THR A 92 31.65 -12.52 -10.58
N LYS A 93 31.58 -13.86 -10.58
CA LYS A 93 30.35 -14.61 -10.29
C LYS A 93 29.94 -14.53 -8.84
N GLU A 94 30.89 -14.68 -7.94
CA GLU A 94 30.69 -14.66 -6.49
C GLU A 94 31.38 -13.44 -5.91
N ARG A 95 30.65 -12.64 -5.15
CA ARG A 95 31.08 -11.38 -4.59
C ARG A 95 30.78 -11.37 -3.09
N PRO A 96 31.76 -11.76 -2.29
CA PRO A 96 31.60 -11.74 -0.84
C PRO A 96 31.58 -10.31 -0.28
N TYR A 97 30.98 -10.15 0.88
CA TYR A 97 31.14 -8.95 1.68
C TYR A 97 32.62 -8.81 2.09
N LYS A 98 33.24 -7.67 1.79
CA LYS A 98 34.59 -7.34 2.22
C LYS A 98 34.60 -5.92 2.77
N THR A 99 34.89 -5.78 4.05
CA THR A 99 34.98 -4.47 4.71
C THR A 99 36.05 -3.62 4.02
N ASN A 100 35.64 -2.46 3.53
CA ASN A 100 36.54 -1.48 2.90
C ASN A 100 36.72 -0.29 3.84
N ASN A 101 37.46 -0.54 4.96
CA ASN A 101 37.69 0.48 5.97
C ASN A 101 38.77 1.46 5.48
N ARG A 102 38.46 2.76 5.47
CA ARG A 102 39.41 3.84 5.07
C ARG A 102 40.62 3.94 5.96
N PHE A 103 40.52 3.48 7.20
CA PHE A 103 41.60 3.47 8.19
C PHE A 103 42.43 2.19 8.20
N ALA A 104 42.03 1.16 7.42
CA ALA A 104 42.78 -0.09 7.32
C ALA A 104 44.11 0.17 6.60
N VAL A 105 45.20 -0.28 7.19
CA VAL A 105 46.55 -0.22 6.59
C VAL A 105 46.51 -1.09 5.32
N LYS A 106 46.77 -0.50 4.18
CA LYS A 106 46.91 -1.23 2.90
C LYS A 106 48.14 -2.11 3.00
N LYS A 107 47.95 -3.42 3.16
CA LYS A 107 49.02 -4.39 2.92
C LYS A 107 49.40 -4.31 1.45
N ASN A 108 50.62 -3.95 1.15
CA ASN A 108 51.15 -4.05 -0.20
C ASN A 108 51.04 -5.50 -0.67
N PRO A 109 50.47 -5.75 -1.86
CA PRO A 109 50.48 -7.10 -2.40
C PRO A 109 51.94 -7.45 -2.70
N SER A 110 52.45 -8.46 -2.00
CA SER A 110 53.72 -9.05 -2.36
C SER A 110 53.58 -9.74 -3.71
N ASP A 111 54.38 -9.26 -4.59
CA ASP A 111 54.52 -9.67 -5.96
C ASP A 111 54.95 -11.13 -6.04
N SER A 112 54.21 -11.98 -6.73
CA SER A 112 54.70 -13.26 -7.15
C SER A 112 53.92 -13.84 -8.34
N GLY A 113 54.57 -13.92 -9.45
CA GLY A 113 54.25 -14.89 -10.46
C GLY A 113 53.79 -14.32 -11.81
N LYS A 114 54.52 -14.72 -12.83
CA LYS A 114 54.28 -14.46 -14.26
C LYS A 114 52.79 -14.56 -14.60
N GLU A 115 52.14 -13.41 -14.83
CA GLU A 115 50.74 -13.37 -15.32
C GLU A 115 50.70 -13.87 -16.79
N ASN A 116 49.97 -14.99 -17.01
CA ASN A 116 49.61 -15.40 -18.37
C ASN A 116 48.86 -14.28 -19.09
N PHE A 117 49.16 -14.05 -20.38
CA PHE A 117 48.55 -13.04 -21.25
C PHE A 117 47.01 -13.03 -21.17
N ILE A 118 46.38 -14.20 -21.06
CA ILE A 118 44.94 -14.35 -20.87
C ILE A 118 44.48 -13.74 -19.52
N ARG A 119 45.30 -13.89 -18.45
CA ARG A 119 45.04 -13.34 -17.14
C ARG A 119 45.18 -11.82 -17.12
N HIS A 120 46.14 -11.30 -17.89
CA HIS A 120 46.35 -9.85 -18.07
C HIS A 120 45.22 -9.21 -18.87
N MET A 121 44.74 -9.83 -19.96
CA MET A 121 43.53 -9.38 -20.69
C MET A 121 42.27 -9.46 -19.83
N LYS A 122 42.09 -10.54 -19.06
CA LYS A 122 40.99 -10.70 -18.12
C LYS A 122 41.02 -9.63 -17.04
N ASN A 123 42.20 -9.35 -16.48
CA ASN A 123 42.39 -8.30 -15.47
C ASN A 123 42.15 -6.89 -16.05
N LYS A 124 42.51 -6.63 -17.29
CA LYS A 124 42.27 -5.34 -17.96
C LYS A 124 40.80 -5.11 -18.29
N LEU A 125 40.09 -6.18 -18.70
CA LEU A 125 38.64 -6.16 -19.00
C LEU A 125 37.77 -6.28 -17.74
N SER A 126 38.30 -6.88 -16.67
CA SER A 126 37.60 -7.03 -15.38
C SER A 126 37.89 -5.87 -14.39
N LYS A 127 38.73 -4.92 -14.75
CA LYS A 127 39.12 -3.80 -13.85
C LYS A 127 37.93 -2.94 -13.41
N ASP A 128 36.87 -2.90 -14.23
CA ASP A 128 35.63 -2.18 -13.95
C ASP A 128 34.49 -3.07 -13.40
N SER A 129 34.73 -4.39 -13.22
CA SER A 129 33.68 -5.28 -12.70
C SER A 129 33.70 -5.29 -11.16
N PRO A 130 32.52 -5.23 -10.50
CA PRO A 130 32.42 -5.32 -9.05
C PRO A 130 33.03 -6.62 -8.51
N GLN A 131 33.87 -6.51 -7.50
CA GLN A 131 34.57 -7.66 -6.85
C GLN A 131 33.98 -8.01 -5.48
N THR A 132 33.18 -7.10 -4.91
CA THR A 132 32.57 -7.27 -3.57
C THR A 132 31.08 -6.96 -3.62
N ALA A 133 30.35 -7.42 -2.61
CA ALA A 133 28.92 -7.14 -2.47
C ALA A 133 28.65 -5.63 -2.44
N GLN A 134 29.44 -4.86 -1.74
CA GLN A 134 29.30 -3.40 -1.64
C GLN A 134 29.51 -2.71 -3.00
N GLN A 135 30.48 -3.16 -3.79
CA GLN A 135 30.74 -2.60 -5.12
C GLN A 135 29.62 -2.89 -6.11
N SER A 136 28.85 -3.96 -5.90
CA SER A 136 27.70 -4.30 -6.74
C SER A 136 26.54 -3.33 -6.62
N ILE A 137 26.38 -2.67 -5.46
CA ILE A 137 25.28 -1.73 -5.22
C ILE A 137 25.55 -0.43 -6.00
N PRO A 138 24.61 -0.01 -6.93
CA PRO A 138 24.90 0.97 -7.97
C PRO A 138 24.69 2.42 -7.53
N TYR A 139 25.21 2.84 -6.38
CA TYR A 139 25.27 4.26 -6.05
C TYR A 139 26.64 4.66 -5.51
N ARG A 140 26.98 5.93 -5.60
CA ARG A 140 28.27 6.44 -5.11
C ARG A 140 28.20 6.98 -3.68
N LYS A 141 27.13 7.74 -3.36
CA LYS A 141 27.02 8.38 -2.05
C LYS A 141 25.57 8.63 -1.67
N MET A 142 25.22 8.28 -0.43
CA MET A 142 23.94 8.65 0.21
C MET A 142 24.18 9.86 1.11
N TYR A 143 23.29 10.84 1.07
CA TYR A 143 23.32 12.03 1.92
C TYR A 143 22.25 11.95 3.00
N ARG A 144 22.38 12.76 4.06
CA ARG A 144 21.45 12.74 5.21
C ARG A 144 20.03 13.16 4.84
N ASP A 145 19.89 14.09 3.91
CA ASP A 145 18.61 14.62 3.41
C ASP A 145 17.88 13.69 2.42
N GLY A 146 18.34 12.46 2.27
CA GLY A 146 17.72 11.47 1.40
C GLY A 146 18.17 11.55 -0.07
N ILE A 147 18.93 12.56 -0.46
CA ILE A 147 19.50 12.63 -1.82
C ILE A 147 20.56 11.54 -1.98
N CYS A 148 20.52 10.84 -3.09
CA CYS A 148 21.50 9.82 -3.45
C CYS A 148 22.24 10.23 -4.73
N LYS A 149 23.56 10.27 -4.69
CA LYS A 149 24.41 10.37 -5.88
C LYS A 149 24.61 8.97 -6.45
N VAL A 150 23.90 8.66 -7.54
CA VAL A 150 23.93 7.34 -8.19
C VAL A 150 25.15 7.21 -9.09
N THR A 151 25.30 8.10 -10.06
CA THR A 151 26.48 8.18 -10.93
C THR A 151 27.23 9.51 -10.73
N ASP A 152 28.19 9.85 -11.57
CA ASP A 152 28.94 11.10 -11.42
C ASP A 152 28.05 12.34 -11.54
N ASN A 153 27.06 12.30 -12.43
CA ASN A 153 26.18 13.42 -12.73
C ASN A 153 24.69 13.13 -12.49
N TYR A 154 24.34 11.94 -11.97
CA TYR A 154 22.94 11.55 -11.74
C TYR A 154 22.63 11.47 -10.25
N TYR A 155 21.56 12.15 -9.85
CA TYR A 155 21.09 12.25 -8.46
C TYR A 155 19.63 11.86 -8.38
N SER A 156 19.25 11.18 -7.29
CA SER A 156 17.87 10.76 -7.05
C SER A 156 17.41 11.05 -5.62
N LYS A 157 16.09 11.14 -5.46
CA LYS A 157 15.39 11.27 -4.19
C LYS A 157 14.21 10.30 -4.15
N THR A 158 13.74 9.95 -2.95
CA THR A 158 12.67 8.94 -2.77
C THR A 158 11.65 9.45 -1.77
N ILE A 159 10.38 9.21 -2.07
CA ILE A 159 9.21 9.48 -1.25
C ILE A 159 8.54 8.15 -0.95
N GLN A 160 8.12 7.95 0.30
CA GLN A 160 7.24 6.84 0.68
C GLN A 160 5.81 7.34 0.68
N PHE A 161 4.89 6.58 0.11
CA PHE A 161 3.47 6.90 0.10
C PHE A 161 2.64 5.69 0.57
N LYS A 162 1.42 5.96 1.03
CA LYS A 162 0.51 4.93 1.57
C LYS A 162 -0.58 4.62 0.58
N ASP A 163 -1.25 3.48 0.81
CA ASP A 163 -2.43 3.08 0.06
C ASP A 163 -3.61 4.02 0.36
N ARG A 164 -4.52 4.11 -0.58
CA ARG A 164 -5.76 4.88 -0.50
C ARG A 164 -6.95 3.98 -0.77
N ASN A 165 -8.08 4.29 -0.15
CA ASN A 165 -9.34 3.62 -0.42
C ASN A 165 -9.78 3.91 -1.86
N TYR A 166 -9.70 2.91 -2.74
CA TYR A 166 -10.05 3.01 -4.15
C TYR A 166 -11.14 2.00 -4.51
N GLN A 167 -10.99 0.75 -4.12
CA GLN A 167 -11.87 -0.33 -4.57
C GLN A 167 -13.31 -0.21 -4.09
N LEU A 168 -13.54 0.40 -2.92
CA LEU A 168 -14.86 0.59 -2.32
C LEU A 168 -15.58 1.85 -2.82
N LEU A 169 -14.95 2.64 -3.68
CA LEU A 169 -15.52 3.87 -4.22
C LEU A 169 -16.51 3.59 -5.34
N LYS A 170 -17.39 4.57 -5.60
CA LYS A 170 -18.31 4.56 -6.74
C LYS A 170 -17.54 4.76 -8.04
N ASP A 171 -18.08 4.27 -9.16
CA ASP A 171 -17.44 4.29 -10.47
C ASP A 171 -16.95 5.69 -10.88
N LYS A 172 -17.78 6.73 -10.69
CA LYS A 172 -17.39 8.11 -10.98
C LYS A 172 -16.21 8.63 -10.14
N GLU A 173 -16.12 8.22 -8.88
CA GLU A 173 -15.02 8.60 -8.01
C GLU A 173 -13.73 7.88 -8.41
N LYS A 174 -13.84 6.62 -8.86
CA LYS A 174 -12.70 5.85 -9.40
C LYS A 174 -12.17 6.48 -10.69
N GLU A 175 -13.06 6.90 -11.60
CA GLU A 175 -12.67 7.60 -12.83
C GLU A 175 -11.91 8.90 -12.51
N MET A 176 -12.43 9.72 -11.58
CA MET A 176 -11.74 10.95 -11.16
C MET A 176 -10.33 10.67 -10.60
N ILE A 177 -10.18 9.64 -9.77
CA ILE A 177 -8.87 9.28 -9.22
C ILE A 177 -7.93 8.78 -10.31
N LEU A 178 -8.44 8.04 -11.28
CA LEU A 178 -7.65 7.54 -12.40
C LEU A 178 -7.15 8.68 -13.29
N ASP A 179 -8.00 9.70 -13.52
CA ASP A 179 -7.64 10.91 -14.26
C ASP A 179 -6.62 11.76 -13.49
N ASP A 180 -6.80 11.91 -12.17
CA ASP A 180 -5.84 12.58 -11.30
C ASP A 180 -4.49 11.85 -11.29
N TRP A 181 -4.52 10.50 -11.27
CA TRP A 181 -3.32 9.66 -11.35
C TRP A 181 -2.62 9.79 -12.72
N GLY A 182 -3.39 9.83 -13.80
CA GLY A 182 -2.88 10.11 -15.14
C GLY A 182 -2.21 11.50 -15.22
N SER A 183 -2.84 12.52 -14.63
CA SER A 183 -2.29 13.87 -14.54
C SER A 183 -1.03 13.92 -13.68
N PHE A 184 -0.97 13.15 -12.60
CA PHE A 184 0.21 12.99 -11.78
C PHE A 184 1.40 12.42 -12.55
N LEU A 185 1.20 11.42 -13.41
CA LEU A 185 2.27 10.85 -14.23
C LEU A 185 2.89 11.86 -15.20
N LYS A 186 2.14 12.91 -15.59
CA LYS A 186 2.61 13.99 -16.47
C LYS A 186 3.46 15.05 -15.76
N LEU A 187 3.52 15.07 -14.42
CA LEU A 187 4.33 16.03 -13.67
C LEU A 187 5.82 15.91 -14.00
N PHE A 188 6.28 14.70 -14.35
CA PHE A 188 7.69 14.45 -14.61
C PHE A 188 8.03 14.80 -16.07
N GLY A 189 8.85 15.82 -16.24
CA GLY A 189 9.36 16.21 -17.55
C GLY A 189 10.30 15.14 -18.14
N ASN A 190 10.65 15.30 -19.42
CA ASN A 190 11.49 14.38 -20.17
C ASN A 190 12.92 14.21 -19.63
N SER A 191 13.38 15.12 -18.78
CA SER A 191 14.70 15.09 -18.12
C SER A 191 14.71 14.37 -16.77
N VAL A 192 13.55 13.89 -16.32
CA VAL A 192 13.39 13.22 -15.04
C VAL A 192 12.97 11.78 -15.27
N GLU A 193 13.77 10.84 -14.78
CA GLU A 193 13.40 9.44 -14.69
C GLU A 193 12.73 9.19 -13.33
N PHE A 194 11.67 8.43 -13.31
CA PHE A 194 11.01 8.07 -12.06
C PHE A 194 10.62 6.60 -12.04
N GLU A 195 10.52 6.07 -10.83
CA GLU A 195 10.16 4.67 -10.59
C GLU A 195 9.19 4.56 -9.44
N PHE A 196 8.20 3.71 -9.61
CA PHE A 196 7.39 3.20 -8.52
C PHE A 196 7.93 1.84 -8.09
N SER A 197 8.15 1.67 -6.79
CA SER A 197 8.54 0.39 -6.21
C SER A 197 7.47 -0.06 -5.22
N PHE A 198 6.84 -1.17 -5.51
CA PHE A 198 5.85 -1.85 -4.68
C PHE A 198 6.51 -3.10 -4.10
N MET A 199 6.68 -3.12 -2.81
CA MET A 199 7.42 -4.18 -2.14
C MET A 199 6.56 -4.81 -1.07
N SER A 200 6.47 -6.13 -1.10
CA SER A 200 5.96 -6.95 -0.01
C SER A 200 7.15 -7.63 0.67
N LEU A 201 7.58 -7.08 1.80
CA LEU A 201 8.81 -7.48 2.49
C LEU A 201 8.48 -8.10 3.86
N PRO A 202 9.31 -9.03 4.38
CA PRO A 202 9.12 -9.54 5.72
C PRO A 202 9.02 -8.41 6.75
N GLU A 203 8.02 -8.52 7.63
CA GLU A 203 7.76 -7.52 8.66
C GLU A 203 8.92 -7.42 9.66
N ASP A 204 9.20 -6.20 10.12
CA ASP A 204 10.16 -5.95 11.19
C ASP A 204 9.54 -6.38 12.53
N LYS A 205 9.88 -7.60 12.99
CA LYS A 205 9.33 -8.21 14.21
C LYS A 205 9.46 -7.35 15.46
N ASP A 206 10.47 -6.50 15.54
CA ASP A 206 10.68 -5.59 16.66
C ASP A 206 9.69 -4.41 16.64
N LEU A 207 9.34 -3.91 15.45
CA LEU A 207 8.33 -2.86 15.30
C LEU A 207 6.92 -3.37 15.62
N THR A 208 6.57 -4.56 15.16
CA THR A 208 5.27 -5.18 15.43
C THR A 208 5.09 -5.48 16.90
N LYS A 209 6.11 -5.99 17.60
CA LYS A 209 6.07 -6.19 19.04
C LYS A 209 5.83 -4.89 19.81
N ASN A 210 6.46 -3.80 19.41
CA ASN A 210 6.28 -2.50 20.04
C ASN A 210 4.89 -1.90 19.75
N LYS A 211 4.35 -2.13 18.56
CA LYS A 211 3.02 -1.66 18.14
C LYS A 211 1.86 -2.36 18.86
N LEU A 212 2.04 -3.61 19.24
CA LEU A 212 1.04 -4.44 19.94
C LEU A 212 1.30 -4.54 21.46
N HIS A 213 2.21 -3.72 22.01
CA HIS A 213 2.51 -3.74 23.41
C HIS A 213 1.38 -3.12 24.24
N ILE A 214 0.77 -3.91 25.15
CA ILE A 214 -0.22 -3.42 26.10
C ILE A 214 0.49 -3.15 27.44
N PRO A 215 0.49 -1.90 27.93
CA PRO A 215 1.19 -1.54 29.15
C PRO A 215 0.54 -2.18 30.39
N ILE A 216 1.34 -2.63 31.33
CA ILE A 216 0.92 -3.10 32.65
C ILE A 216 0.44 -1.91 33.50
N ARG A 217 -0.70 -2.04 34.22
CA ARG A 217 -1.34 -0.94 34.93
C ARG A 217 -1.52 -1.20 36.42
N PHE A 218 -1.23 -2.41 36.91
CA PHE A 218 -1.36 -2.82 38.32
C PHE A 218 -2.77 -2.64 38.88
N ASP A 219 -3.81 -2.83 38.07
CA ASP A 219 -5.24 -2.68 38.41
C ASP A 219 -5.99 -4.01 38.61
N GLY A 220 -5.24 -5.12 38.70
CA GLY A 220 -5.80 -6.48 38.85
C GLY A 220 -6.18 -7.15 37.52
N LEU A 221 -6.11 -6.44 36.38
CA LEU A 221 -6.44 -6.97 35.04
C LEU A 221 -5.19 -7.33 34.20
N ASP A 222 -4.00 -7.26 34.76
CA ASP A 222 -2.75 -7.42 33.99
C ASP A 222 -2.60 -8.82 33.40
N LYS A 223 -3.09 -9.86 34.07
CA LYS A 223 -3.11 -11.22 33.49
C LYS A 223 -3.98 -11.30 32.23
N LEU A 224 -5.12 -10.61 32.24
CA LEU A 224 -5.99 -10.53 31.04
C LEU A 224 -5.33 -9.72 29.92
N ARG A 225 -4.54 -8.68 30.27
CA ARG A 225 -3.74 -7.92 29.27
C ARG A 225 -2.68 -8.78 28.62
N GLU A 226 -1.99 -9.63 29.38
CA GLU A 226 -1.01 -10.59 28.84
C GLU A 226 -1.67 -11.58 27.87
N GLU A 227 -2.81 -12.17 28.26
CA GLU A 227 -3.57 -13.09 27.42
C GLU A 227 -4.09 -12.40 26.16
N HIS A 228 -4.58 -11.17 26.28
CA HIS A 228 -5.05 -10.36 25.14
C HIS A 228 -3.90 -9.98 24.18
N ALA A 229 -2.75 -9.58 24.72
CA ALA A 229 -1.55 -9.30 23.92
C ALA A 229 -1.06 -10.54 23.17
N LYS A 230 -1.12 -11.73 23.80
CA LYS A 230 -0.79 -12.99 23.15
C LYS A 230 -1.74 -13.31 22.00
N MET A 231 -3.04 -13.14 22.20
CA MET A 231 -4.07 -13.32 21.15
C MET A 231 -3.83 -12.36 19.96
N LEU A 232 -3.58 -11.08 20.23
CA LEU A 232 -3.30 -10.10 19.18
C LEU A 232 -2.05 -10.47 18.39
N LYS A 233 -1.01 -10.99 19.06
CA LYS A 233 0.20 -11.45 18.41
C LYS A 233 -0.05 -12.65 17.52
N GLU A 234 -0.81 -13.64 17.95
CA GLU A 234 -1.21 -14.81 17.17
C GLU A 234 -2.02 -14.40 15.93
N HIS A 235 -2.94 -13.44 16.08
CA HIS A 235 -3.69 -12.87 14.95
C HIS A 235 -2.78 -12.11 13.99
N ALA A 236 -1.80 -11.35 14.47
CA ALA A 236 -0.84 -10.64 13.63
C ALA A 236 0.06 -11.60 12.83
N GLU A 237 0.51 -12.68 13.46
CA GLU A 237 1.32 -13.72 12.80
C GLU A 237 0.53 -14.48 11.72
N THR A 238 -0.79 -14.61 11.90
CA THR A 238 -1.69 -15.29 10.93
C THR A 238 -2.15 -14.32 9.83
N ALA A 239 -2.34 -13.05 10.19
CA ALA A 239 -2.67 -12.00 9.25
C ALA A 239 -1.42 -11.68 8.41
N ASN A 240 -1.62 -11.40 7.13
CA ASN A 240 -0.58 -10.91 6.22
C ASN A 240 0.67 -11.81 6.05
N LYS A 241 0.65 -13.04 6.59
CA LYS A 241 1.79 -14.00 6.54
C LYS A 241 3.14 -13.38 6.96
N GLY A 242 3.15 -12.35 7.80
CA GLY A 242 4.34 -11.64 8.26
C GLY A 242 5.00 -10.77 7.18
N LEU A 243 4.23 -10.27 6.20
CA LEU A 243 4.70 -9.35 5.17
C LEU A 243 4.16 -7.93 5.42
N GLU A 244 4.99 -6.94 5.14
CA GLU A 244 4.65 -5.50 5.17
C GLU A 244 4.79 -4.92 3.77
N ASP A 245 3.79 -4.16 3.32
CA ASP A 245 3.85 -3.46 2.06
C ASP A 245 4.54 -2.11 2.21
N VAL A 246 5.52 -1.88 1.38
CA VAL A 246 6.26 -0.62 1.30
C VAL A 246 6.18 -0.07 -0.12
N TRP A 247 5.61 1.10 -0.28
CA TRP A 247 5.44 1.76 -1.56
C TRP A 247 6.29 3.00 -1.65
N LEU A 248 7.13 3.06 -2.68
CA LEU A 248 8.05 4.15 -2.89
C LEU A 248 7.88 4.74 -4.28
N LEU A 249 8.09 6.04 -4.35
CA LEU A 249 8.31 6.78 -5.57
C LEU A 249 9.72 7.37 -5.52
N SER A 250 10.60 6.93 -6.41
CA SER A 250 11.92 7.50 -6.59
C SER A 250 11.96 8.28 -7.89
N PHE A 251 12.61 9.41 -7.89
CA PHE A 251 12.84 10.22 -9.09
C PHE A 251 14.26 10.73 -9.11
N GLY A 252 14.79 10.86 -10.31
CA GLY A 252 16.18 11.23 -10.51
C GLY A 252 16.39 12.07 -11.76
N LEU A 253 17.47 12.84 -11.75
CA LEU A 253 17.83 13.72 -12.84
C LEU A 253 19.36 13.91 -12.94
N GLU A 254 19.79 14.35 -14.11
CA GLU A 254 21.17 14.75 -14.31
C GLU A 254 21.42 16.19 -13.81
N ALA A 255 22.53 16.37 -13.07
CA ALA A 255 22.99 17.67 -12.61
C ALA A 255 24.51 17.71 -12.50
N LYS A 256 25.08 18.88 -12.77
CA LYS A 256 26.54 19.09 -12.71
C LYS A 256 27.10 19.14 -11.31
N SER A 257 26.26 19.48 -10.34
CA SER A 257 26.66 19.61 -8.94
C SER A 257 25.55 19.18 -7.98
N LEU A 258 25.94 18.81 -6.74
CA LEU A 258 24.96 18.50 -5.67
C LEU A 258 24.03 19.68 -5.37
N LYS A 259 24.53 20.93 -5.43
CA LYS A 259 23.72 22.11 -5.14
C LYS A 259 22.60 22.28 -6.18
N GLU A 260 22.93 22.12 -7.46
CA GLU A 260 21.95 22.15 -8.55
C GLU A 260 20.94 21.00 -8.44
N ALA A 261 21.43 19.77 -8.19
CA ALA A 261 20.59 18.61 -8.00
C ALA A 261 19.59 18.80 -6.85
N LYS A 262 20.07 19.34 -5.72
CA LYS A 262 19.25 19.57 -4.53
C LYS A 262 18.09 20.52 -4.83
N MET A 263 18.36 21.67 -5.45
CA MET A 263 17.31 22.64 -5.78
C MET A 263 16.24 22.04 -6.70
N LYS A 264 16.66 21.31 -7.74
CA LYS A 264 15.73 20.69 -8.69
C LYS A 264 14.91 19.55 -8.06
N LEU A 265 15.57 18.69 -7.27
CA LEU A 265 14.90 17.56 -6.61
C LEU A 265 13.92 18.02 -5.52
N GLU A 266 14.26 19.07 -4.75
CA GLU A 266 13.35 19.65 -3.74
C GLU A 266 12.13 20.32 -4.39
N HIS A 267 12.29 20.93 -5.58
CA HIS A 267 11.16 21.49 -6.32
C HIS A 267 10.20 20.38 -6.78
N ILE A 268 10.73 19.34 -7.43
CA ILE A 268 9.93 18.18 -7.87
C ILE A 268 9.26 17.49 -6.67
N GLU A 269 9.99 17.31 -5.57
CA GLU A 269 9.45 16.73 -4.34
C GLU A 269 8.22 17.48 -3.85
N LYS A 270 8.29 18.81 -3.81
CA LYS A 270 7.15 19.62 -3.38
C LYS A 270 5.94 19.44 -4.30
N GLU A 271 6.15 19.48 -5.61
CA GLU A 271 5.06 19.27 -6.59
C GLU A 271 4.44 17.88 -6.45
N VAL A 272 5.26 16.85 -6.25
CA VAL A 272 4.82 15.46 -6.04
C VAL A 272 4.00 15.35 -4.75
N LEU A 273 4.49 15.87 -3.64
CA LEU A 273 3.79 15.81 -2.35
C LEU A 273 2.46 16.58 -2.39
N ASP A 274 2.43 17.74 -3.04
CA ASP A 274 1.22 18.53 -3.20
C ASP A 274 0.18 17.81 -4.09
N SER A 275 0.63 17.13 -5.14
CA SER A 275 -0.26 16.36 -6.01
C SER A 275 -0.80 15.10 -5.30
N LEU A 276 0.03 14.35 -4.57
CA LEU A 276 -0.42 13.21 -3.78
C LEU A 276 -1.40 13.63 -2.69
N ARG A 277 -1.18 14.78 -2.04
CA ARG A 277 -2.11 15.35 -1.06
C ARG A 277 -3.47 15.70 -1.66
N LYS A 278 -3.50 16.28 -2.87
CA LYS A 278 -4.77 16.53 -3.60
C LYS A 278 -5.54 15.24 -3.85
N MET A 279 -4.85 14.18 -4.17
CA MET A 279 -5.43 12.84 -4.30
C MET A 279 -5.75 12.16 -2.96
N GLN A 280 -5.57 12.84 -1.81
CA GLN A 280 -5.74 12.28 -0.46
C GLN A 280 -4.87 11.05 -0.18
N VAL A 281 -3.66 11.04 -0.74
CA VAL A 281 -2.64 10.02 -0.50
C VAL A 281 -1.63 10.55 0.50
N ASP A 282 -1.47 9.86 1.63
CA ASP A 282 -0.45 10.19 2.62
C ASP A 282 0.93 9.86 2.06
N ALA A 283 1.80 10.85 2.00
CA ALA A 283 3.15 10.69 1.48
C ALA A 283 4.16 11.49 2.30
N VAL A 284 5.33 10.92 2.49
CA VAL A 284 6.43 11.53 3.25
C VAL A 284 7.76 11.37 2.50
N SER A 285 8.58 12.40 2.56
CA SER A 285 9.96 12.31 2.08
C SER A 285 10.78 11.48 3.05
N ILE A 286 11.50 10.48 2.55
CA ILE A 286 12.36 9.64 3.39
C ILE A 286 13.78 10.19 3.44
N CYS A 287 14.33 10.23 4.65
CA CYS A 287 15.73 10.65 4.88
C CYS A 287 16.74 9.56 4.44
N GLY A 288 18.02 9.91 4.43
CA GLY A 288 19.05 8.95 4.00
C GLY A 288 19.13 7.68 4.84
N ALA A 289 18.87 7.76 6.15
CA ALA A 289 18.86 6.59 7.02
C ALA A 289 17.66 5.67 6.74
N GLU A 290 16.49 6.23 6.52
CA GLU A 290 15.28 5.49 6.15
C GLU A 290 15.42 4.82 4.78
N ARG A 291 15.97 5.54 3.80
CA ARG A 291 16.26 4.99 2.48
C ARG A 291 17.25 3.82 2.54
N LEU A 292 18.30 3.95 3.37
CA LEU A 292 19.24 2.86 3.64
C LEU A 292 18.54 1.67 4.34
N LYS A 293 17.62 1.93 5.27
CA LYS A 293 16.83 0.88 5.95
C LYS A 293 16.01 0.07 4.95
N VAL A 294 15.32 0.74 4.01
CA VAL A 294 14.55 0.05 2.96
C VAL A 294 15.46 -0.76 2.06
N MET A 295 16.58 -0.19 1.58
CA MET A 295 17.57 -0.92 0.79
C MET A 295 18.15 -2.13 1.54
N HIS A 296 18.41 -2.00 2.84
CA HIS A 296 18.87 -3.11 3.67
C HIS A 296 17.85 -4.25 3.67
N ARG A 297 16.55 -3.95 3.88
CA ARG A 297 15.47 -4.95 3.85
C ARG A 297 15.39 -5.64 2.49
N MET A 298 15.52 -4.91 1.38
CA MET A 298 15.55 -5.50 0.02
C MET A 298 16.74 -6.42 -0.19
N LEU A 299 17.90 -6.08 0.39
CA LEU A 299 19.16 -6.82 0.24
C LEU A 299 19.33 -7.96 1.26
N HIS A 300 18.41 -8.10 2.23
CA HIS A 300 18.40 -9.14 3.26
C HIS A 300 17.04 -9.84 3.37
N ILE A 301 16.30 -9.97 2.26
CA ILE A 301 15.03 -10.69 2.25
C ILE A 301 15.27 -12.12 2.76
N GLY A 302 14.55 -12.50 3.84
CA GLY A 302 14.69 -13.81 4.48
C GLY A 302 15.94 -13.99 5.36
N ASP A 303 16.77 -12.97 5.51
CA ASP A 303 17.87 -12.89 6.49
C ASP A 303 17.45 -11.93 7.62
N GLU A 304 17.35 -12.43 8.87
CA GLU A 304 16.82 -11.65 10.01
C GLU A 304 17.84 -10.65 10.58
N LYS A 305 18.78 -10.16 9.78
CA LYS A 305 19.76 -9.18 10.22
C LYS A 305 19.10 -7.84 10.53
N ARG A 306 19.27 -7.39 11.76
CA ARG A 306 18.81 -6.09 12.23
C ARG A 306 19.60 -4.95 11.57
N PHE A 307 18.91 -3.97 11.01
CA PHE A 307 19.53 -2.74 10.52
C PHE A 307 19.87 -1.82 11.68
N ILE A 308 21.17 -1.60 11.92
CA ILE A 308 21.68 -0.66 12.92
C ILE A 308 22.59 0.34 12.20
N PHE A 309 22.14 1.58 12.09
CA PHE A 309 22.86 2.64 11.39
C PHE A 309 22.75 3.98 12.11
N ASP A 310 23.88 4.65 12.25
CA ASP A 310 23.96 6.01 12.75
C ASP A 310 25.04 6.81 11.98
N TRP A 311 24.71 8.03 11.61
CA TRP A 311 25.61 8.91 10.87
C TRP A 311 26.88 9.29 11.66
N GLY A 312 26.78 9.38 12.99
CA GLY A 312 27.93 9.66 13.86
C GLY A 312 28.94 8.52 13.85
N SER A 313 28.43 7.29 13.94
CA SER A 313 29.22 6.06 13.89
C SER A 313 29.87 5.85 12.53
N LEU A 314 29.20 6.21 11.43
CA LEU A 314 29.76 6.13 10.07
C LEU A 314 31.08 6.92 9.94
N HIS A 315 31.11 8.14 10.46
CA HIS A 315 32.32 8.99 10.37
C HIS A 315 33.50 8.43 11.16
N ARG A 316 33.22 7.76 12.29
CA ARG A 316 34.28 7.21 13.18
C ARG A 316 34.79 5.85 12.67
N SER A 317 33.93 5.04 12.07
CA SER A 317 34.27 3.69 11.63
C SER A 317 35.12 3.61 10.37
N GLY A 318 35.18 4.70 9.57
CA GLY A 318 35.82 4.69 8.24
C GLY A 318 35.11 3.83 7.20
N LEU A 319 33.91 3.32 7.52
CA LEU A 319 33.05 2.55 6.62
C LEU A 319 32.28 3.47 5.68
N THR A 320 31.65 2.88 4.69
CA THR A 320 30.71 3.56 3.78
C THR A 320 29.27 3.14 4.08
N THR A 321 28.30 3.90 3.62
CA THR A 321 26.87 3.52 3.77
C THR A 321 26.54 2.16 3.16
N LYS A 322 27.31 1.73 2.16
CA LYS A 322 27.15 0.41 1.52
C LYS A 322 27.52 -0.76 2.44
N ASP A 323 28.45 -0.53 3.37
CA ASP A 323 28.86 -1.57 4.33
C ASP A 323 27.74 -1.93 5.31
N TYR A 324 26.78 -1.03 5.55
CA TYR A 324 25.63 -1.25 6.43
C TYR A 324 24.45 -1.95 5.75
N ILE A 325 24.40 -1.92 4.41
CA ILE A 325 23.26 -2.48 3.66
C ILE A 325 23.64 -3.69 2.79
N ALA A 326 24.93 -3.94 2.55
CA ALA A 326 25.34 -5.03 1.66
C ALA A 326 25.09 -6.39 2.30
N PRO A 327 24.58 -7.37 1.52
CA PRO A 327 24.40 -8.74 1.97
C PRO A 327 25.75 -9.44 2.17
N THR A 328 25.74 -10.61 2.78
CA THR A 328 26.95 -11.42 3.01
C THR A 328 27.67 -11.80 1.72
N SER A 329 26.91 -12.03 0.65
CA SER A 329 27.43 -12.30 -0.70
C SER A 329 26.37 -12.09 -1.77
N PHE A 330 26.82 -11.79 -3.00
CA PHE A 330 26.05 -11.99 -4.21
C PHE A 330 26.68 -13.10 -5.06
N LYS A 331 25.84 -13.92 -5.70
CA LYS A 331 26.28 -14.92 -6.64
C LYS A 331 25.40 -14.88 -7.91
N PHE A 332 26.04 -14.55 -9.05
CA PHE A 332 25.41 -14.40 -10.36
C PHE A 332 26.03 -15.42 -11.34
N ASP A 333 26.02 -16.69 -10.98
CA ASP A 333 26.58 -17.80 -11.77
C ASP A 333 25.57 -18.43 -12.73
N GLU A 334 24.28 -18.25 -12.45
CA GLU A 334 23.19 -18.72 -13.28
C GLU A 334 22.67 -17.61 -14.20
N GLY A 335 22.29 -17.95 -15.43
CA GLY A 335 21.82 -16.97 -16.41
C GLY A 335 20.42 -16.42 -16.09
N ARG A 336 19.61 -17.12 -15.28
CA ARG A 336 18.18 -16.84 -15.05
C ARG A 336 17.79 -16.69 -13.59
N SER A 337 18.73 -16.79 -12.68
CA SER A 337 18.57 -16.60 -11.24
C SER A 337 19.86 -16.08 -10.63
N PHE A 338 19.76 -15.59 -9.39
CA PHE A 338 20.91 -15.17 -8.60
C PHE A 338 20.73 -15.63 -7.15
N GLN A 339 21.81 -15.58 -6.38
CA GLN A 339 21.78 -15.84 -4.95
C GLN A 339 22.24 -14.61 -4.19
N MET A 340 21.54 -14.28 -3.10
CA MET A 340 21.82 -13.18 -2.20
C MET A 340 21.85 -13.71 -0.77
N GLY A 341 23.05 -13.76 -0.17
CA GLY A 341 23.26 -14.48 1.09
C GLY A 341 22.85 -15.94 0.97
N ALA A 342 21.90 -16.39 1.78
CA ALA A 342 21.36 -17.76 1.76
C ALA A 342 20.16 -17.92 0.79
N ASN A 343 19.59 -16.84 0.28
CA ASN A 343 18.35 -16.86 -0.47
C ASN A 343 18.57 -16.76 -1.98
N PHE A 344 17.64 -17.34 -2.74
CA PHE A 344 17.60 -17.28 -4.19
C PHE A 344 16.66 -16.19 -4.67
N GLY A 345 17.01 -15.56 -5.79
CA GLY A 345 16.19 -14.53 -6.42
C GLY A 345 16.15 -14.70 -7.94
N ALA A 346 15.08 -14.23 -8.55
CA ALA A 346 14.96 -14.12 -10.00
C ALA A 346 14.23 -12.84 -10.38
N VAL A 347 14.75 -12.16 -11.38
CA VAL A 347 14.14 -10.98 -11.96
C VAL A 347 13.48 -11.34 -13.27
N SER A 348 12.23 -10.94 -13.40
CA SER A 348 11.44 -11.05 -14.63
C SER A 348 10.94 -9.67 -15.04
N TYR A 349 10.66 -9.49 -16.32
CA TYR A 349 9.94 -8.30 -16.78
C TYR A 349 8.56 -8.68 -17.29
N LEU A 350 7.62 -7.74 -17.20
CA LEU A 350 6.26 -7.88 -17.69
C LEU A 350 6.19 -7.48 -19.17
N SER A 351 5.79 -8.43 -20.02
CA SER A 351 5.46 -8.17 -21.43
C SER A 351 3.94 -8.03 -21.55
N ILE A 352 3.48 -6.82 -21.83
CA ILE A 352 2.05 -6.53 -21.96
C ILE A 352 1.62 -6.87 -23.39
N THR A 353 0.85 -7.95 -23.57
CA THR A 353 0.29 -8.41 -24.85
C THR A 353 -1.21 -8.14 -24.95
N ALA A 354 -1.84 -7.86 -23.83
CA ALA A 354 -3.24 -7.49 -23.75
C ALA A 354 -3.58 -6.27 -24.60
N SER A 355 -4.75 -6.27 -25.23
CA SER A 355 -5.33 -5.11 -25.92
C SER A 355 -6.06 -4.17 -24.98
N GLU A 356 -6.52 -4.68 -23.84
CA GLU A 356 -7.20 -3.94 -22.78
C GLU A 356 -6.75 -4.46 -21.41
N LEU A 357 -6.60 -3.58 -20.44
CA LEU A 357 -6.32 -3.90 -19.05
C LEU A 357 -7.34 -3.22 -18.14
N ASN A 358 -7.56 -3.78 -16.97
CA ASN A 358 -8.41 -3.19 -15.94
C ASN A 358 -7.61 -2.62 -14.77
N ASP A 359 -8.25 -1.77 -13.98
CA ASP A 359 -7.69 -1.06 -12.82
C ASP A 359 -7.29 -1.95 -11.63
N GLU A 360 -7.55 -3.26 -11.70
CA GLU A 360 -7.12 -4.23 -10.67
C GLU A 360 -5.84 -4.99 -11.05
N VAL A 361 -5.30 -4.76 -12.25
CA VAL A 361 -4.19 -5.56 -12.80
C VAL A 361 -2.95 -5.54 -11.92
N LEU A 362 -2.56 -4.36 -11.41
CA LEU A 362 -1.38 -4.22 -10.55
C LEU A 362 -1.61 -4.90 -9.19
N LYS A 363 -2.79 -4.73 -8.60
CA LYS A 363 -3.16 -5.40 -7.34
C LYS A 363 -3.00 -6.91 -7.46
N GLU A 364 -3.58 -7.51 -8.49
CA GLU A 364 -3.53 -8.96 -8.68
C GLU A 364 -2.09 -9.48 -8.85
N PHE A 365 -1.19 -8.65 -9.42
CA PHE A 365 0.24 -8.98 -9.50
C PHE A 365 0.95 -8.87 -8.14
N LEU A 366 0.49 -7.97 -7.26
CA LEU A 366 1.06 -7.76 -5.93
C LEU A 366 0.49 -8.73 -4.88
N ASP A 367 -0.71 -9.26 -5.07
CA ASP A 367 -1.38 -10.21 -4.16
C ASP A 367 -0.70 -11.61 -4.12
N ALA A 368 0.45 -11.77 -4.77
CA ALA A 368 1.24 -12.99 -4.67
C ALA A 368 1.70 -13.20 -3.22
N GLU A 369 1.33 -14.35 -2.64
CA GLU A 369 1.54 -14.73 -1.23
C GLU A 369 3.03 -14.96 -0.85
N SER A 370 3.95 -14.26 -1.47
CA SER A 370 5.40 -14.40 -1.27
C SER A 370 6.09 -13.04 -1.28
N SER A 371 7.25 -12.94 -0.64
CA SER A 371 8.06 -11.72 -0.72
C SER A 371 8.43 -11.41 -2.16
N GLN A 372 8.04 -10.25 -2.62
CA GLN A 372 8.29 -9.79 -3.97
C GLN A 372 8.55 -8.28 -4.03
N ILE A 373 9.21 -7.85 -5.08
CA ILE A 373 9.45 -6.46 -5.41
C ILE A 373 8.99 -6.24 -6.84
N ALA A 374 7.99 -5.40 -7.03
CA ALA A 374 7.56 -4.96 -8.35
C ALA A 374 7.99 -3.51 -8.55
N THR A 375 8.75 -3.25 -9.61
CA THR A 375 9.28 -1.91 -9.92
C THR A 375 8.87 -1.50 -11.31
N MET A 376 8.29 -0.33 -11.43
CA MET A 376 7.88 0.26 -12.69
C MET A 376 8.69 1.52 -12.95
N HIS A 377 9.67 1.44 -13.86
CA HIS A 377 10.42 2.59 -14.35
C HIS A 377 9.65 3.28 -15.45
N ILE A 378 9.58 4.59 -15.37
CA ILE A 378 8.85 5.42 -16.35
C ILE A 378 9.74 6.58 -16.78
N GLN A 379 9.78 6.79 -18.10
CA GLN A 379 10.45 7.93 -18.72
C GLN A 379 9.48 8.61 -19.68
N THR A 380 9.26 9.90 -19.49
CA THR A 380 8.42 10.70 -20.40
C THR A 380 9.16 11.03 -21.67
N VAL A 381 8.53 10.79 -22.83
CA VAL A 381 9.06 11.18 -24.13
C VAL A 381 8.55 12.57 -24.49
N ASP A 382 9.45 13.44 -24.95
CA ASP A 382 9.07 14.75 -25.46
C ASP A 382 8.00 14.65 -26.55
N LYS A 383 6.97 15.49 -26.48
CA LYS A 383 5.78 15.43 -27.36
C LYS A 383 6.15 15.48 -28.85
N ALA A 384 7.09 16.35 -29.25
CA ALA A 384 7.52 16.46 -30.64
C ALA A 384 8.24 15.20 -31.09
N THR A 385 9.09 14.64 -30.24
CA THR A 385 9.81 13.38 -30.46
C THR A 385 8.84 12.21 -30.56
N ALA A 386 7.86 12.11 -29.64
CA ALA A 386 6.83 11.08 -29.62
C ALA A 386 6.00 11.09 -30.94
N ILE A 387 5.51 12.26 -31.35
CA ILE A 387 4.78 12.43 -32.62
C ILE A 387 5.64 12.00 -33.83
N LYS A 388 6.92 12.38 -33.81
CA LYS A 388 7.86 11.99 -34.92
C LYS A 388 8.07 10.48 -34.95
N MET A 389 8.23 9.84 -33.80
CA MET A 389 8.35 8.37 -33.68
C MET A 389 7.11 7.66 -34.22
N VAL A 390 5.91 8.07 -33.82
CA VAL A 390 4.65 7.43 -34.24
C VAL A 390 4.41 7.67 -35.75
N LYS A 391 4.64 8.89 -36.27
CA LYS A 391 4.54 9.17 -37.71
C LYS A 391 5.48 8.31 -38.55
N ARG A 392 6.71 8.10 -38.07
CA ARG A 392 7.68 7.23 -38.72
C ARG A 392 7.19 5.78 -38.74
N THR A 393 6.68 5.27 -37.64
CA THR A 393 6.10 3.93 -37.55
C THR A 393 4.90 3.76 -38.47
N ILE A 394 4.01 4.76 -38.59
CA ILE A 394 2.89 4.74 -39.55
C ILE A 394 3.40 4.64 -40.98
N THR A 395 4.43 5.44 -41.33
CA THR A 395 5.04 5.41 -42.67
C THR A 395 5.60 4.02 -43.01
N GLU A 396 6.28 3.37 -42.04
CA GLU A 396 6.81 2.02 -42.25
C GLU A 396 5.70 0.96 -42.37
N ILE A 397 4.60 1.07 -41.60
CA ILE A 397 3.44 0.20 -41.71
C ILE A 397 2.78 0.38 -43.09
N ASP A 398 2.56 1.63 -43.54
CA ASP A 398 1.94 1.90 -44.82
C ASP A 398 2.84 1.43 -46.00
N ARG A 399 4.17 1.57 -45.88
CA ARG A 399 5.13 0.99 -46.82
C ARG A 399 5.02 -0.54 -46.86
N SER A 400 4.96 -1.19 -45.71
CA SER A 400 4.79 -2.66 -45.62
C SER A 400 3.47 -3.11 -46.23
N LYS A 401 2.39 -2.35 -46.09
CA LYS A 401 1.09 -2.62 -46.73
C LYS A 401 1.20 -2.56 -48.25
N ILE A 402 1.83 -1.52 -48.78
CA ILE A 402 2.04 -1.38 -50.25
C ILE A 402 2.89 -2.53 -50.81
N GLU A 403 3.91 -2.99 -50.08
CA GLU A 403 4.71 -4.14 -50.47
C GLU A 403 3.94 -5.44 -50.49
N GLU A 404 3.08 -5.70 -49.48
CA GLU A 404 2.22 -6.89 -49.49
C GLU A 404 1.14 -6.85 -50.55
N GLN A 405 0.56 -5.67 -50.85
CA GLN A 405 -0.35 -5.50 -51.97
C GLN A 405 0.33 -5.80 -53.31
N LYS A 406 1.56 -5.31 -53.52
CA LYS A 406 2.35 -5.62 -54.73
C LYS A 406 2.66 -7.13 -54.86
N LYS A 407 2.87 -7.83 -53.74
CA LYS A 407 3.06 -9.30 -53.77
C LYS A 407 1.76 -10.03 -54.06
N ALA A 408 0.63 -9.59 -53.50
CA ALA A 408 -0.71 -10.16 -53.77
C ALA A 408 -1.03 -10.04 -55.29
N VAL A 409 -0.84 -8.86 -55.90
CA VAL A 409 -1.02 -8.63 -57.34
C VAL A 409 -0.14 -9.55 -58.18
N LYS A 410 1.16 -9.68 -57.82
CA LYS A 410 2.09 -10.59 -58.51
C LYS A 410 1.73 -12.07 -58.34
N GLY A 411 1.11 -12.44 -57.21
CA GLY A 411 0.67 -13.80 -56.93
C GLY A 411 -0.74 -14.12 -57.40
N GLY A 412 -1.44 -13.17 -58.08
CA GLY A 412 -2.80 -13.38 -58.59
C GLY A 412 -3.88 -13.43 -57.51
N TYR A 413 -3.62 -12.92 -56.29
CA TYR A 413 -4.58 -12.82 -55.21
C TYR A 413 -5.21 -11.44 -55.14
N ASP A 414 -6.40 -11.38 -54.50
CA ASP A 414 -7.12 -10.11 -54.31
C ASP A 414 -6.33 -9.12 -53.43
N MET A 415 -6.32 -7.84 -53.84
CA MET A 415 -5.65 -6.76 -53.11
C MET A 415 -6.16 -6.55 -51.66
N ASP A 416 -7.39 -6.98 -51.37
CA ASP A 416 -8.01 -6.84 -50.08
C ASP A 416 -7.58 -7.94 -49.06
N ILE A 417 -6.89 -8.98 -49.50
CA ILE A 417 -6.31 -10.02 -48.66
C ILE A 417 -5.01 -9.51 -48.04
N MET A 418 -5.15 -8.68 -47.02
CA MET A 418 -3.99 -8.22 -46.22
C MET A 418 -3.86 -9.04 -44.94
N PRO A 419 -2.63 -9.28 -44.43
CA PRO A 419 -2.43 -9.79 -43.10
C PRO A 419 -3.16 -8.90 -42.08
N THR A 420 -4.08 -9.50 -41.33
CA THR A 420 -4.91 -8.80 -40.33
C THR A 420 -4.07 -7.96 -39.36
N ASP A 421 -2.88 -8.43 -39.03
CA ASP A 421 -1.95 -7.74 -38.14
C ASP A 421 -1.52 -6.37 -38.66
N LEU A 422 -1.13 -6.26 -39.94
CA LEU A 422 -0.71 -4.98 -40.52
C LEU A 422 -1.84 -3.94 -40.62
N SER A 423 -3.07 -4.41 -40.84
CA SER A 423 -4.25 -3.54 -40.84
C SER A 423 -4.51 -2.99 -39.41
N THR A 424 -4.45 -3.85 -38.39
CA THR A 424 -4.72 -3.48 -37.00
C THR A 424 -3.62 -2.56 -36.46
N TYR A 425 -2.33 -2.89 -36.68
CA TYR A 425 -1.22 -2.02 -36.30
C TYR A 425 -1.33 -0.60 -36.89
N GLY A 426 -1.77 -0.50 -38.14
CA GLY A 426 -1.96 0.80 -38.78
C GLY A 426 -3.09 1.62 -38.14
N LYS A 427 -4.21 0.97 -37.76
CA LYS A 427 -5.31 1.64 -37.04
C LYS A 427 -4.89 2.12 -35.68
N ASP A 428 -4.21 1.27 -34.91
CA ASP A 428 -3.76 1.58 -33.54
C ASP A 428 -2.71 2.71 -33.55
N ALA A 429 -1.76 2.69 -34.48
CA ALA A 429 -0.76 3.76 -34.62
C ALA A 429 -1.40 5.12 -34.97
N ARG A 430 -2.44 5.14 -35.80
CA ARG A 430 -3.18 6.38 -36.13
C ARG A 430 -4.03 6.86 -34.96
N LYS A 431 -4.68 5.94 -34.19
CA LYS A 431 -5.36 6.29 -32.93
C LYS A 431 -4.38 6.92 -31.95
N LEU A 432 -3.21 6.31 -31.75
CA LEU A 432 -2.17 6.86 -30.89
C LEU A 432 -1.69 8.23 -31.34
N LEU A 433 -1.51 8.45 -32.65
CA LEU A 433 -1.13 9.75 -33.19
C LEU A 433 -2.19 10.83 -32.87
N ASN A 434 -3.46 10.50 -33.03
CA ASN A 434 -4.56 11.40 -32.70
C ASN A 434 -4.62 11.71 -31.20
N ALA A 435 -4.45 10.71 -30.35
CA ALA A 435 -4.41 10.88 -28.89
C ALA A 435 -3.26 11.83 -28.48
N LEU A 436 -2.06 11.65 -29.03
CA LEU A 436 -0.91 12.53 -28.77
C LEU A 436 -1.09 13.96 -29.32
N GLN A 437 -1.88 14.16 -30.36
CA GLN A 437 -2.09 15.48 -30.97
C GLN A 437 -3.25 16.25 -30.37
N SER A 438 -4.37 15.59 -30.04
CA SER A 438 -5.66 16.21 -29.71
C SER A 438 -6.21 15.87 -28.32
N GLU A 439 -5.75 14.81 -27.65
CA GLU A 439 -6.36 14.32 -26.39
C GLU A 439 -5.49 14.54 -25.16
N ASP A 440 -4.49 15.43 -25.24
CA ASP A 440 -3.54 15.71 -24.12
C ASP A 440 -2.83 14.46 -23.54
N GLU A 441 -2.66 13.42 -24.36
CA GLU A 441 -1.88 12.23 -24.02
C GLU A 441 -0.38 12.45 -24.20
N SER A 442 0.42 11.83 -23.32
CA SER A 442 1.87 11.76 -23.43
C SER A 442 2.31 10.33 -23.70
N LEU A 443 3.44 10.17 -24.38
CA LEU A 443 4.07 8.87 -24.59
C LEU A 443 5.06 8.61 -23.46
N LEU A 444 4.90 7.48 -22.79
CA LEU A 444 5.73 7.03 -21.70
C LEU A 444 6.45 5.73 -22.10
N LEU A 445 7.74 5.66 -21.81
CA LEU A 445 8.52 4.42 -21.94
C LEU A 445 8.55 3.74 -20.58
N VAL A 446 7.96 2.56 -20.49
CA VAL A 446 7.76 1.84 -19.24
C VAL A 446 8.56 0.54 -19.25
N THR A 447 9.33 0.29 -18.17
CA THR A 447 9.95 -1.00 -17.87
C THR A 447 9.36 -1.52 -16.58
N PHE A 448 8.66 -2.64 -16.62
CA PHE A 448 8.06 -3.26 -15.45
C PHE A 448 8.86 -4.50 -15.05
N LEU A 449 9.55 -4.44 -13.91
CA LEU A 449 10.39 -5.52 -13.38
C LEU A 449 9.74 -6.12 -12.14
N ILE A 450 9.85 -7.45 -11.98
CA ILE A 450 9.37 -8.14 -10.78
C ILE A 450 10.49 -9.06 -10.29
N VAL A 451 10.86 -8.91 -9.03
CA VAL A 451 11.79 -9.78 -8.31
C VAL A 451 10.98 -10.74 -7.47
N ASN A 452 11.15 -12.02 -7.69
CA ASN A 452 10.67 -13.06 -6.80
C ASN A 452 11.84 -13.65 -6.02
N THR A 453 11.60 -14.04 -4.77
CA THR A 453 12.61 -14.66 -3.90
C THR A 453 12.12 -15.98 -3.34
N GLY A 454 13.03 -16.80 -2.84
CA GLY A 454 12.75 -18.06 -2.16
C GLY A 454 13.95 -18.51 -1.34
N ARG A 455 13.73 -19.25 -0.26
CA ARG A 455 14.81 -19.82 0.57
C ARG A 455 15.52 -20.95 -0.16
N THR A 456 14.80 -21.64 -1.03
CA THR A 456 15.32 -22.69 -1.88
C THR A 456 15.05 -22.37 -3.35
N LYS A 457 15.78 -23.03 -4.24
CA LYS A 457 15.56 -22.87 -5.68
C LYS A 457 14.18 -23.38 -6.12
N ASN A 458 13.69 -24.44 -5.49
CA ASN A 458 12.36 -24.97 -5.79
C ASN A 458 11.26 -23.98 -5.38
N GLU A 459 11.35 -23.41 -4.18
CA GLU A 459 10.43 -22.37 -3.70
C GLU A 459 10.43 -21.15 -4.63
N LEU A 460 11.61 -20.71 -5.09
CA LEU A 460 11.72 -19.63 -6.07
C LEU A 460 10.98 -19.97 -7.37
N GLU A 461 11.17 -21.18 -7.92
CA GLU A 461 10.51 -21.59 -9.15
C GLU A 461 8.98 -21.72 -8.98
N GLU A 462 8.51 -22.15 -7.82
CA GLU A 462 7.09 -22.20 -7.46
C GLU A 462 6.49 -20.78 -7.41
N ASN A 463 7.17 -19.84 -6.73
CA ASN A 463 6.74 -18.45 -6.63
C ASN A 463 6.66 -17.78 -8.01
N VAL A 464 7.68 -17.95 -8.84
CA VAL A 464 7.68 -17.43 -10.22
C VAL A 464 6.57 -18.07 -11.07
N SER A 465 6.34 -19.38 -10.92
CA SER A 465 5.30 -20.09 -11.67
C SER A 465 3.89 -19.67 -11.24
N ARG A 466 3.69 -19.38 -9.95
CA ARG A 466 2.43 -18.85 -9.43
C ARG A 466 2.13 -17.49 -10.03
N LEU A 467 3.09 -16.56 -9.97
CA LEU A 467 2.93 -15.22 -10.55
C LEU A 467 2.73 -15.29 -12.08
N ARG A 468 3.45 -16.15 -12.78
CA ARG A 468 3.28 -16.34 -14.23
C ARG A 468 1.85 -16.71 -14.59
N ARG A 469 1.19 -17.59 -13.80
CA ARG A 469 -0.21 -17.97 -14.04
C ARG A 469 -1.16 -16.78 -13.85
N ILE A 470 -0.94 -15.95 -12.83
CA ILE A 470 -1.76 -14.75 -12.58
C ILE A 470 -1.60 -13.77 -13.76
N VAL A 471 -0.37 -13.52 -14.18
CA VAL A 471 -0.04 -12.60 -15.30
C VAL A 471 -0.65 -13.10 -16.61
N GLN A 472 -0.63 -14.41 -16.88
CA GLN A 472 -1.23 -15.01 -18.08
C GLN A 472 -2.75 -14.87 -18.13
N GLN A 473 -3.44 -14.87 -16.98
CA GLN A 473 -4.89 -14.63 -16.92
C GLN A 473 -5.29 -13.21 -17.36
N LYS A 474 -4.31 -12.30 -17.44
CA LYS A 474 -4.49 -10.91 -17.90
C LYS A 474 -3.93 -10.67 -19.31
N ASP A 475 -3.77 -11.73 -20.09
CA ASP A 475 -3.17 -11.64 -21.42
C ASP A 475 -1.81 -10.91 -21.43
N CYS A 476 -1.05 -11.08 -20.35
CA CYS A 476 0.32 -10.60 -20.21
C CYS A 476 1.28 -11.78 -20.07
N GLU A 477 2.55 -11.56 -20.28
CA GLU A 477 3.58 -12.58 -20.18
C GLU A 477 4.67 -12.16 -19.19
N LEU A 478 5.01 -13.03 -18.24
CA LEU A 478 6.12 -12.85 -17.32
C LEU A 478 7.37 -13.49 -17.91
N CYS A 479 8.24 -12.66 -18.45
CA CYS A 479 9.47 -13.06 -19.13
C CYS A 479 10.67 -12.91 -18.19
N ARG A 480 11.39 -14.02 -17.90
CA ARG A 480 12.59 -13.98 -17.07
C ARG A 480 13.75 -13.32 -17.82
N LEU A 481 14.50 -12.43 -17.17
CA LEU A 481 15.70 -11.83 -17.76
C LEU A 481 16.80 -12.88 -17.94
N ASP A 482 17.30 -13.05 -19.15
CA ASP A 482 18.41 -13.94 -19.47
C ASP A 482 19.74 -13.17 -19.38
N TYR A 483 20.65 -13.66 -18.53
CA TYR A 483 22.01 -13.07 -18.34
C TYR A 483 22.05 -11.61 -17.89
N GLN A 484 20.91 -11.06 -17.46
CA GLN A 484 20.75 -9.67 -16.97
C GLN A 484 20.17 -9.63 -15.54
N GLN A 485 20.31 -10.71 -14.78
CA GLN A 485 19.74 -10.82 -13.42
C GLN A 485 20.33 -9.76 -12.47
N GLU A 486 21.63 -9.49 -12.59
CA GLU A 486 22.29 -8.44 -11.81
C GLU A 486 21.72 -7.05 -12.14
N GLN A 487 21.69 -6.68 -13.43
CA GLN A 487 21.18 -5.40 -13.88
C GLN A 487 19.71 -5.22 -13.50
N GLY A 488 18.90 -6.26 -13.71
CA GLY A 488 17.50 -6.25 -13.33
C GLY A 488 17.30 -6.01 -11.84
N PHE A 489 18.02 -6.75 -10.99
CA PHE A 489 17.91 -6.58 -9.54
C PHE A 489 18.39 -5.20 -9.08
N MET A 490 19.52 -4.72 -9.61
CA MET A 490 20.04 -3.40 -9.27
C MET A 490 19.15 -2.25 -9.78
N SER A 491 18.38 -2.47 -10.84
CA SER A 491 17.34 -1.53 -11.28
C SER A 491 16.13 -1.49 -10.36
N CYS A 492 15.85 -2.55 -9.60
CA CYS A 492 14.75 -2.54 -8.64
C CYS A 492 15.07 -1.82 -7.32
N LEU A 493 16.32 -1.40 -7.09
CA LEU A 493 16.65 -0.58 -5.93
C LEU A 493 16.09 0.83 -6.10
N PRO A 494 15.58 1.49 -5.03
CA PRO A 494 14.91 2.80 -5.13
C PRO A 494 15.90 3.93 -5.43
N LEU A 495 16.46 3.92 -6.65
CA LEU A 495 17.48 4.84 -7.14
C LEU A 495 17.04 5.64 -8.38
N ALA A 496 15.87 5.33 -8.94
CA ALA A 496 15.37 5.86 -10.21
C ALA A 496 16.41 5.69 -11.36
N HIS A 497 17.06 4.52 -11.41
CA HIS A 497 18.12 4.24 -12.38
C HIS A 497 17.92 2.88 -13.04
N ASN A 498 17.34 2.89 -14.23
CA ASN A 498 17.08 1.69 -15.02
C ASN A 498 18.32 1.26 -15.81
N GLN A 499 18.77 0.01 -15.62
CA GLN A 499 19.86 -0.59 -16.39
C GLN A 499 19.35 -1.57 -17.46
N ILE A 500 18.02 -1.70 -17.62
CA ILE A 500 17.38 -2.62 -18.57
C ILE A 500 16.84 -1.82 -19.74
N GLU A 501 17.26 -2.21 -20.94
CA GLU A 501 16.86 -1.53 -22.19
C GLU A 501 15.48 -1.98 -22.70
N ILE A 502 14.86 -3.00 -22.09
CA ILE A 502 13.53 -3.49 -22.47
C ILE A 502 12.49 -2.49 -22.01
N GLN A 503 11.89 -1.77 -22.94
CA GLN A 503 10.88 -0.74 -22.66
C GLN A 503 9.62 -0.97 -23.49
N ARG A 504 8.48 -0.64 -22.94
CA ARG A 504 7.18 -0.64 -23.57
C ARG A 504 6.68 0.80 -23.71
N ALA A 505 6.36 1.20 -24.93
CA ALA A 505 5.73 2.50 -25.17
C ALA A 505 4.23 2.41 -24.83
N LEU A 506 3.77 3.24 -23.91
CA LEU A 506 2.39 3.35 -23.45
C LEU A 506 1.94 4.81 -23.45
N THR A 507 0.64 5.04 -23.57
CA THR A 507 0.05 6.37 -23.33
C THR A 507 -0.07 6.63 -21.83
N THR A 508 -0.32 7.87 -21.44
CA THR A 508 -0.58 8.22 -20.04
C THR A 508 -1.75 7.42 -19.49
N SER A 509 -2.88 7.36 -20.19
CA SER A 509 -4.08 6.60 -19.77
C SER A 509 -3.79 5.10 -19.65
N SER A 510 -3.06 4.51 -20.60
CA SER A 510 -2.68 3.10 -20.54
C SER A 510 -1.69 2.80 -19.40
N THR A 511 -0.87 3.77 -18.99
CA THR A 511 0.04 3.63 -17.86
C THR A 511 -0.70 3.83 -16.53
N ALA A 512 -1.67 4.75 -16.49
CA ALA A 512 -2.47 5.04 -15.32
C ALA A 512 -3.31 3.85 -14.84
N ILE A 513 -3.61 2.88 -15.72
CA ILE A 513 -4.34 1.66 -15.35
C ILE A 513 -3.57 0.80 -14.33
N PHE A 514 -2.24 0.95 -14.26
CA PHE A 514 -1.43 0.34 -13.20
C PHE A 514 -1.48 1.17 -11.91
N ILE A 515 -2.69 1.62 -11.56
CA ILE A 515 -2.94 2.35 -10.32
C ILE A 515 -2.68 1.44 -9.11
N PRO A 516 -1.88 1.89 -8.12
CA PRO A 516 -1.51 1.03 -7.00
C PRO A 516 -2.59 0.92 -5.93
N PHE A 517 -3.57 1.84 -5.93
CA PHE A 517 -4.51 1.99 -4.82
C PHE A 517 -5.50 0.83 -4.74
N THR A 518 -5.66 0.30 -3.54
CA THR A 518 -6.54 -0.82 -3.24
C THR A 518 -7.50 -0.52 -2.11
N ALA A 519 -7.04 -0.59 -0.88
CA ALA A 519 -7.80 -0.29 0.33
C ALA A 519 -6.88 0.35 1.37
N GLN A 520 -7.33 1.44 1.94
CA GLN A 520 -6.57 2.15 2.97
C GLN A 520 -6.35 1.22 4.17
N GLU A 521 -5.12 1.09 4.59
CA GLU A 521 -4.77 0.39 5.81
C GLU A 521 -5.28 1.19 7.03
N ILE A 522 -6.11 0.55 7.85
CA ILE A 522 -6.62 1.17 9.07
C ILE A 522 -5.74 0.70 10.22
N PHE A 523 -4.63 1.39 10.41
CA PHE A 523 -3.69 1.16 11.50
C PHE A 523 -3.35 2.49 12.18
N HIS A 524 -4.00 2.77 13.33
CA HIS A 524 -3.75 3.97 14.11
C HIS A 524 -2.73 3.68 15.21
N GLU A 525 -1.59 4.36 15.18
CA GLU A 525 -0.62 4.35 16.28
C GLU A 525 -1.09 5.33 17.37
N SER A 526 -1.94 4.88 18.26
CA SER A 526 -2.35 5.65 19.45
C SER A 526 -2.58 4.72 20.63
N GLY A 527 -2.41 5.23 21.87
CA GLY A 527 -2.68 4.48 23.09
C GLY A 527 -4.16 4.12 23.30
N ALA A 528 -5.06 4.64 22.46
CA ALA A 528 -6.49 4.36 22.46
C ALA A 528 -6.95 3.50 21.28
N ALA A 529 -6.03 3.07 20.42
CA ALA A 529 -6.37 2.21 19.28
C ALA A 529 -6.60 0.76 19.75
N ILE A 530 -7.69 0.17 19.29
CA ILE A 530 -8.07 -1.21 19.60
C ILE A 530 -8.19 -2.05 18.33
N TYR A 531 -8.09 -3.36 18.48
CA TYR A 531 -8.23 -4.33 17.41
C TYR A 531 -9.69 -4.56 17.03
N TYR A 532 -10.01 -4.44 15.75
CA TYR A 532 -11.35 -4.67 15.20
C TYR A 532 -11.48 -5.96 14.39
N GLY A 533 -10.39 -6.46 13.83
CA GLY A 533 -10.40 -7.67 13.00
C GLY A 533 -9.27 -7.68 11.97
N VAL A 534 -9.45 -8.52 10.96
CA VAL A 534 -8.56 -8.64 9.80
C VAL A 534 -9.31 -8.17 8.57
N ASP A 535 -8.73 -7.28 7.79
CA ASP A 535 -9.28 -6.82 6.53
C ASP A 535 -9.41 -7.99 5.52
N GLN A 536 -10.58 -8.14 4.92
CA GLN A 536 -10.83 -9.28 4.02
C GLN A 536 -10.09 -9.17 2.69
N VAL A 537 -9.77 -7.96 2.27
CA VAL A 537 -9.09 -7.67 1.01
C VAL A 537 -7.58 -7.71 1.17
N THR A 538 -7.06 -6.94 2.13
CA THR A 538 -5.61 -6.79 2.36
C THR A 538 -5.04 -7.84 3.30
N LYS A 539 -5.89 -8.60 4.02
CA LYS A 539 -5.51 -9.55 5.09
C LYS A 539 -4.68 -8.93 6.22
N LYS A 540 -4.71 -7.61 6.35
CA LYS A 540 -4.00 -6.85 7.40
C LYS A 540 -4.88 -6.67 8.64
N LEU A 541 -4.23 -6.43 9.78
CA LEU A 541 -4.93 -6.10 11.03
C LEU A 541 -5.61 -4.73 10.92
N ILE A 542 -6.87 -4.65 11.32
CA ILE A 542 -7.58 -3.40 11.52
C ILE A 542 -7.41 -3.00 12.98
N ILE A 543 -6.59 -2.01 13.24
CA ILE A 543 -6.36 -1.41 14.55
C ILE A 543 -6.73 0.07 14.46
N ALA A 544 -7.79 0.47 15.13
CA ALA A 544 -8.34 1.80 14.97
C ALA A 544 -8.61 2.48 16.33
N ASP A 545 -8.31 3.76 16.38
CA ASP A 545 -8.75 4.68 17.41
C ASP A 545 -10.01 5.39 16.91
N ARG A 546 -11.17 4.97 17.43
CA ARG A 546 -12.46 5.52 17.01
C ARG A 546 -12.58 7.01 17.29
N LYS A 547 -11.90 7.55 18.31
CA LYS A 547 -11.92 8.96 18.67
C LYS A 547 -11.30 9.86 17.59
N ARG A 548 -10.45 9.30 16.72
CA ARG A 548 -9.88 10.01 15.57
C ARG A 548 -10.84 10.11 14.38
N LEU A 549 -11.94 9.36 14.41
CA LEU A 549 -12.94 9.42 13.37
C LEU A 549 -13.79 10.71 13.51
N LYS A 550 -14.24 11.24 12.38
CA LYS A 550 -15.09 12.44 12.33
C LYS A 550 -16.39 12.27 13.11
N ALA A 551 -16.92 11.04 13.15
CA ALA A 551 -18.07 10.63 13.98
C ALA A 551 -17.75 9.25 14.60
N PRO A 552 -17.52 9.15 15.91
CA PRO A 552 -17.09 7.91 16.56
C PRO A 552 -18.21 6.89 16.80
N ASN A 553 -19.41 7.12 16.26
CA ASN A 553 -20.55 6.22 16.40
C ASN A 553 -20.36 4.94 15.58
N ALA A 554 -20.88 3.83 16.09
CA ALA A 554 -20.86 2.54 15.39
C ALA A 554 -22.22 1.86 15.45
N LEU A 555 -22.56 1.12 14.39
CA LEU A 555 -23.74 0.26 14.32
C LEU A 555 -23.29 -1.16 14.00
N ILE A 556 -23.63 -2.12 14.89
CA ILE A 556 -23.33 -3.54 14.70
C ILE A 556 -24.60 -4.27 14.30
N VAL A 557 -24.64 -4.77 13.09
CA VAL A 557 -25.81 -5.47 12.53
C VAL A 557 -25.42 -6.89 12.07
N GLY A 558 -26.39 -7.80 12.14
CA GLY A 558 -26.20 -9.18 11.69
C GLY A 558 -27.42 -10.04 12.05
N SER A 559 -27.54 -11.21 11.42
CA SER A 559 -28.55 -12.19 11.74
C SER A 559 -28.36 -12.80 13.16
N SER A 560 -29.37 -13.49 13.68
CA SER A 560 -29.23 -14.22 14.93
C SER A 560 -28.12 -15.28 14.81
N GLY A 561 -27.27 -15.42 15.82
CA GLY A 561 -26.13 -16.35 15.82
C GLY A 561 -24.90 -15.91 15.02
N SER A 562 -24.90 -14.73 14.38
CA SER A 562 -23.75 -14.23 13.58
C SER A 562 -22.56 -13.72 14.39
N GLY A 563 -22.66 -13.72 15.75
CA GLY A 563 -21.56 -13.27 16.62
C GLY A 563 -21.62 -11.79 17.01
N LYS A 564 -22.72 -11.04 16.79
CA LYS A 564 -22.86 -9.62 17.18
C LYS A 564 -22.47 -9.36 18.63
N SER A 565 -23.14 -10.05 19.58
CA SER A 565 -22.90 -9.87 21.01
C SER A 565 -21.47 -10.28 21.39
N PHE A 566 -20.91 -11.30 20.73
CA PHE A 566 -19.51 -11.72 20.95
C PHE A 566 -18.54 -10.60 20.54
N LYS A 567 -18.72 -10.04 19.34
CA LYS A 567 -17.86 -8.94 18.85
C LYS A 567 -17.97 -7.69 19.73
N THR A 568 -19.17 -7.37 20.21
CA THR A 568 -19.38 -6.26 21.15
C THR A 568 -18.64 -6.51 22.47
N LYS A 569 -18.70 -7.73 23.01
CA LYS A 569 -17.97 -8.13 24.23
C LYS A 569 -16.45 -8.04 24.05
N GLU A 570 -15.93 -8.45 22.90
CA GLU A 570 -14.51 -8.32 22.54
C GLU A 570 -14.08 -6.84 22.51
N GLU A 571 -14.87 -5.97 21.88
CA GLU A 571 -14.60 -4.53 21.81
C GLU A 571 -14.61 -3.89 23.21
N MET A 572 -15.62 -4.17 24.03
CA MET A 572 -15.71 -3.68 25.42
C MET A 572 -14.49 -4.12 26.24
N THR A 573 -14.08 -5.38 26.11
CA THR A 573 -12.89 -5.91 26.78
C THR A 573 -11.64 -5.19 26.34
N SER A 574 -11.47 -4.98 25.03
CA SER A 574 -10.33 -4.26 24.47
C SER A 574 -10.27 -2.80 24.96
N VAL A 575 -11.40 -2.09 24.98
CA VAL A 575 -11.49 -0.73 25.50
C VAL A 575 -11.07 -0.68 26.97
N LEU A 576 -11.59 -1.57 27.81
CA LEU A 576 -11.28 -1.60 29.25
C LEU A 576 -9.80 -1.92 29.53
N LEU A 577 -9.22 -2.87 28.77
CA LEU A 577 -7.84 -3.31 28.96
C LEU A 577 -6.81 -2.33 28.39
N MET A 578 -7.09 -1.73 27.23
CA MET A 578 -6.12 -0.93 26.48
C MET A 578 -6.23 0.57 26.72
N THR A 579 -7.44 1.09 27.00
CA THR A 579 -7.69 2.53 27.18
C THR A 579 -7.96 2.91 28.64
N ASN A 580 -8.14 4.20 28.90
CA ASN A 580 -8.62 4.72 30.20
C ASN A 580 -10.11 5.03 30.15
N ASP A 581 -10.80 4.63 29.12
CA ASP A 581 -12.21 4.95 28.91
C ASP A 581 -13.09 4.09 29.80
N ASP A 582 -14.23 4.65 30.18
CA ASP A 582 -15.28 3.94 30.87
C ASP A 582 -16.21 3.25 29.87
N VAL A 583 -16.77 2.11 30.30
CA VAL A 583 -17.70 1.33 29.48
C VAL A 583 -19.06 1.28 30.21
N ILE A 584 -20.06 1.94 29.61
CA ILE A 584 -21.43 1.95 30.11
C ILE A 584 -22.30 1.14 29.14
N VAL A 585 -22.97 0.13 29.67
CA VAL A 585 -23.80 -0.81 28.91
C VAL A 585 -25.25 -0.67 29.31
N CYS A 586 -26.15 -0.48 28.36
CA CYS A 586 -27.59 -0.67 28.56
C CYS A 586 -27.98 -2.01 27.94
N ASP A 587 -28.33 -2.98 28.73
CA ASP A 587 -28.53 -4.39 28.36
C ASP A 587 -29.99 -4.81 28.44
N PRO A 588 -30.75 -4.81 27.33
CA PRO A 588 -32.15 -5.21 27.34
C PRO A 588 -32.37 -6.75 27.33
N GLU A 589 -31.30 -7.53 27.15
CA GLU A 589 -31.37 -9.00 27.03
C GLU A 589 -30.64 -9.73 28.15
N ALA A 590 -29.92 -9.02 29.03
CA ALA A 590 -29.09 -9.54 30.13
C ALA A 590 -27.93 -10.46 29.65
N GLU A 591 -27.33 -10.14 28.50
CA GLU A 591 -26.25 -10.95 27.92
C GLU A 591 -24.85 -10.57 28.44
N TYR A 592 -24.66 -9.36 28.97
CA TYR A 592 -23.34 -8.80 29.31
C TYR A 592 -22.94 -9.00 30.76
N ARG A 593 -23.86 -9.36 31.63
CA ARG A 593 -23.64 -9.56 33.07
C ARG A 593 -22.39 -10.42 33.40
N PRO A 594 -22.19 -11.63 32.82
CA PRO A 594 -21.05 -12.48 33.19
C PRO A 594 -19.71 -11.83 32.84
N LEU A 595 -19.64 -11.07 31.75
CA LEU A 595 -18.45 -10.34 31.33
C LEU A 595 -18.13 -9.21 32.29
N VAL A 596 -19.14 -8.40 32.66
CA VAL A 596 -19.00 -7.24 33.55
C VAL A 596 -18.51 -7.66 34.92
N GLU A 597 -19.12 -8.71 35.51
CA GLU A 597 -18.71 -9.27 36.80
C GLU A 597 -17.26 -9.79 36.77
N LYS A 598 -16.87 -10.50 35.68
CA LYS A 598 -15.51 -11.04 35.54
C LYS A 598 -14.45 -9.94 35.39
N LEU A 599 -14.81 -8.81 34.78
CA LEU A 599 -13.91 -7.65 34.59
C LEU A 599 -13.93 -6.70 35.81
N GLY A 600 -14.60 -7.05 36.92
CA GLY A 600 -14.67 -6.24 38.16
C GLY A 600 -15.58 -5.02 38.05
N GLY A 601 -16.45 -4.99 37.04
CA GLY A 601 -17.47 -3.97 36.85
C GLY A 601 -18.67 -4.15 37.77
N GLN A 602 -19.66 -3.28 37.62
CA GLN A 602 -20.92 -3.34 38.37
C GLN A 602 -22.10 -3.62 37.44
N VAL A 603 -22.94 -4.54 37.83
CA VAL A 603 -24.24 -4.79 37.20
C VAL A 603 -25.33 -4.19 38.07
N ILE A 604 -26.15 -3.32 37.47
CA ILE A 604 -27.28 -2.65 38.11
C ILE A 604 -28.55 -3.20 37.47
N ARG A 605 -29.35 -3.93 38.23
CA ARG A 605 -30.59 -4.50 37.72
C ARG A 605 -31.75 -3.55 37.95
N ILE A 606 -32.35 -3.05 36.88
CA ILE A 606 -33.49 -2.16 36.96
C ILE A 606 -34.78 -2.97 36.66
N CYS A 607 -35.56 -3.27 37.68
CA CYS A 607 -36.87 -3.92 37.54
C CYS A 607 -37.78 -3.52 38.70
N ALA A 608 -39.06 -3.82 38.62
CA ALA A 608 -40.05 -3.45 39.62
C ALA A 608 -39.77 -4.01 41.03
N THR A 609 -39.00 -5.09 41.13
CA THR A 609 -38.63 -5.77 42.38
C THR A 609 -37.17 -5.61 42.75
N SER A 610 -36.45 -4.73 42.09
CA SER A 610 -35.02 -4.49 42.36
C SER A 610 -34.82 -3.71 43.64
N HIS A 611 -33.66 -3.94 44.27
CA HIS A 611 -33.14 -3.13 45.36
C HIS A 611 -32.05 -2.15 44.90
N ASP A 612 -31.72 -2.14 43.58
CA ASP A 612 -30.85 -1.19 42.94
C ASP A 612 -31.70 -0.01 42.47
N TYR A 613 -31.45 1.17 42.98
CA TYR A 613 -32.23 2.36 42.70
C TYR A 613 -31.36 3.41 42.02
N ILE A 614 -31.94 4.08 41.03
CA ILE A 614 -31.37 5.22 40.34
C ILE A 614 -32.40 6.34 40.36
N ASN A 615 -32.03 7.47 40.91
CA ASN A 615 -32.88 8.63 41.00
C ASN A 615 -32.83 9.43 39.67
N PRO A 616 -33.92 9.56 38.91
CA PRO A 616 -33.95 10.35 37.69
C PRO A 616 -33.65 11.84 37.91
N LEU A 617 -33.78 12.30 39.17
CA LEU A 617 -33.56 13.70 39.51
C LEU A 617 -32.15 14.00 40.03
N ASP A 618 -31.25 13.03 40.03
CA ASP A 618 -29.84 13.31 40.36
C ASP A 618 -29.22 14.32 39.39
N ILE A 619 -28.46 15.28 39.92
CA ILE A 619 -27.82 16.35 39.17
C ILE A 619 -26.33 16.43 39.46
N ASN A 620 -25.51 16.64 38.43
CA ASN A 620 -24.07 16.88 38.57
C ASN A 620 -23.79 18.37 38.39
N MET A 621 -23.34 19.03 39.47
CA MET A 621 -23.02 20.45 39.45
C MET A 621 -21.75 20.82 38.66
N ASN A 622 -20.91 19.82 38.33
CA ASN A 622 -19.62 20.01 37.65
C ASN A 622 -19.64 19.52 36.21
N TYR A 623 -20.82 19.36 35.60
CA TYR A 623 -20.96 18.71 34.32
C TYR A 623 -20.36 19.53 33.14
N SER A 624 -20.52 20.85 33.15
CA SER A 624 -20.04 21.74 32.11
C SER A 624 -19.70 23.13 32.66
N GLU A 625 -18.69 23.79 32.15
CA GLU A 625 -18.38 25.20 32.43
C GLU A 625 -19.32 26.18 31.67
N GLU A 626 -19.96 25.72 30.58
CA GLU A 626 -20.77 26.56 29.68
C GLU A 626 -22.28 26.41 29.86
N ASP A 627 -22.76 25.23 30.36
CA ASP A 627 -24.19 24.92 30.48
C ASP A 627 -24.65 24.98 31.95
N GLU A 628 -25.84 25.52 32.21
CA GLU A 628 -26.48 25.50 33.50
C GLU A 628 -26.98 24.04 33.79
N PRO A 629 -26.46 23.33 34.82
CA PRO A 629 -26.85 21.95 35.11
C PRO A 629 -28.35 21.77 35.30
N LEU A 630 -29.02 22.77 35.86
CA LEU A 630 -30.46 22.76 36.10
C LEU A 630 -31.27 22.85 34.79
N ALA A 631 -30.79 23.58 33.78
CA ALA A 631 -31.46 23.67 32.49
C ALA A 631 -31.41 22.35 31.74
N LEU A 632 -30.26 21.67 31.73
CA LEU A 632 -30.12 20.33 31.15
C LEU A 632 -31.02 19.31 31.86
N LYS A 633 -31.09 19.37 33.18
CA LYS A 633 -31.95 18.48 33.97
C LYS A 633 -33.44 18.78 33.71
N ALA A 634 -33.80 20.04 33.48
CA ALA A 634 -35.18 20.43 33.12
C ALA A 634 -35.57 19.83 31.74
N GLU A 635 -34.69 19.85 30.76
CA GLU A 635 -34.92 19.25 29.46
C GLU A 635 -35.10 17.71 29.57
N PHE A 636 -34.25 17.06 30.38
CA PHE A 636 -34.40 15.64 30.69
C PHE A 636 -35.75 15.32 31.36
N ILE A 637 -36.17 16.10 32.35
CA ILE A 637 -37.46 15.91 33.07
C ILE A 637 -38.62 16.10 32.06
N MET A 638 -38.57 17.10 31.17
CA MET A 638 -39.57 17.26 30.15
C MET A 638 -39.65 16.04 29.22
N SER A 639 -38.50 15.49 28.77
CA SER A 639 -38.43 14.27 27.99
C SER A 639 -39.00 13.05 28.74
N LEU A 640 -38.77 12.96 30.05
CA LEU A 640 -39.34 11.93 30.91
C LEU A 640 -40.88 12.01 30.93
N PHE A 641 -41.43 13.22 31.09
CA PHE A 641 -42.88 13.41 31.07
C PHE A 641 -43.50 13.10 29.71
N GLU A 642 -42.84 13.44 28.58
CA GLU A 642 -43.31 13.06 27.25
C GLU A 642 -43.41 11.52 27.09
N LEU A 643 -42.50 10.77 27.67
CA LEU A 643 -42.56 9.28 27.68
C LEU A 643 -43.67 8.76 28.63
N ILE A 644 -43.85 9.38 29.79
CA ILE A 644 -44.88 9.01 30.76
C ILE A 644 -46.30 9.24 30.22
N LEU A 645 -46.52 10.36 29.51
CA LEU A 645 -47.76 10.72 28.84
C LEU A 645 -48.11 9.90 27.60
N GLY A 646 -47.22 9.01 27.18
CA GLY A 646 -47.48 8.05 26.10
C GLY A 646 -46.85 8.38 24.74
N GLY A 647 -46.01 9.39 24.63
CA GLY A 647 -45.12 9.64 23.47
C GLY A 647 -45.80 10.08 22.16
N SER A 648 -47.12 9.94 22.01
CA SER A 648 -47.90 10.36 20.85
C SER A 648 -48.53 11.75 20.99
N GLU A 649 -48.78 12.17 22.20
CA GLU A 649 -49.23 13.52 22.51
C GLU A 649 -48.07 14.38 22.99
N LYS A 650 -47.69 15.38 22.21
CA LYS A 650 -46.68 16.37 22.63
C LYS A 650 -47.24 17.17 23.78
N MET A 651 -46.45 17.37 24.84
CA MET A 651 -46.77 18.33 25.89
C MET A 651 -47.01 19.70 25.28
N ASP A 652 -48.09 20.33 25.74
CA ASP A 652 -48.34 21.73 25.30
C ASP A 652 -47.50 22.73 26.10
N ALA A 653 -47.56 24.02 25.70
CA ALA A 653 -46.75 25.08 26.27
C ALA A 653 -47.09 25.31 27.78
N GLU A 654 -48.35 25.10 28.20
CA GLU A 654 -48.77 25.27 29.56
C GLU A 654 -48.22 24.14 30.46
N GLU A 655 -48.29 22.90 30.02
CA GLU A 655 -47.72 21.75 30.71
C GLU A 655 -46.22 21.89 30.92
N ARG A 656 -45.49 22.30 29.86
CA ARG A 656 -44.05 22.59 29.94
C ARG A 656 -43.74 23.69 30.93
N SER A 657 -44.51 24.81 30.94
CA SER A 657 -44.30 25.90 31.85
C SER A 657 -44.57 25.54 33.30
N ILE A 658 -45.56 24.64 33.57
CA ILE A 658 -45.82 24.11 34.92
C ILE A 658 -44.62 23.30 35.41
N ILE A 659 -44.07 22.37 34.61
CA ILE A 659 -42.92 21.56 34.94
C ILE A 659 -41.69 22.42 35.20
N ASP A 660 -41.39 23.32 34.25
CA ASP A 660 -40.23 24.22 34.33
C ASP A 660 -40.22 25.07 35.60
N ARG A 661 -41.37 25.59 36.00
CA ARG A 661 -41.54 26.37 37.24
C ARG A 661 -41.39 25.53 38.49
N CYS A 662 -41.75 24.22 38.48
CA CYS A 662 -41.62 23.33 39.62
C CYS A 662 -40.19 22.87 39.85
N ILE A 663 -39.37 22.76 38.83
CA ILE A 663 -38.01 22.22 38.92
C ILE A 663 -37.12 23.05 39.84
N PRO A 664 -36.91 24.35 39.69
CA PRO A 664 -36.07 25.10 40.61
C PRO A 664 -36.53 24.99 42.08
N GLU A 665 -37.84 24.87 42.33
CA GLU A 665 -38.39 24.79 43.67
C GLU A 665 -38.01 23.53 44.41
N ILE A 666 -37.97 22.36 43.70
CA ILE A 666 -37.60 21.09 44.33
C ILE A 666 -36.10 21.01 44.63
N TYR A 667 -35.25 21.72 43.87
CA TYR A 667 -33.80 21.72 44.09
C TYR A 667 -33.33 22.79 45.10
N LYS A 668 -34.17 23.70 45.58
CA LYS A 668 -33.79 24.78 46.51
C LYS A 668 -33.07 24.22 47.77
N LYS A 669 -33.57 23.12 48.33
CA LYS A 669 -32.98 22.49 49.49
C LYS A 669 -31.60 21.92 49.22
N TYR A 670 -31.43 21.26 48.07
CA TYR A 670 -30.16 20.71 47.63
C TYR A 670 -29.13 21.81 47.35
N PHE A 671 -29.51 22.90 46.67
CA PHE A 671 -28.59 23.97 46.41
C PHE A 671 -28.20 24.78 47.67
N ALA A 672 -29.04 24.80 48.68
CA ALA A 672 -28.68 25.40 49.95
C ALA A 672 -27.66 24.56 50.73
N GLU A 673 -27.80 23.23 50.69
CA GLU A 673 -26.93 22.28 51.32
C GLU A 673 -26.79 21.01 50.44
N PRO A 674 -25.71 20.91 49.60
CA PRO A 674 -25.57 19.87 48.60
C PRO A 674 -25.11 18.54 49.19
N ILE A 675 -25.99 17.91 49.95
CA ILE A 675 -25.80 16.55 50.51
C ILE A 675 -26.77 15.57 49.83
N PRO A 676 -26.46 14.27 49.74
CA PRO A 676 -27.31 13.26 49.11
C PRO A 676 -28.73 13.18 49.71
N GLU A 677 -28.88 13.48 51.02
CA GLU A 677 -30.13 13.47 51.72
C GLU A 677 -31.09 14.58 51.30
N ASN A 678 -30.57 15.66 50.71
CA ASN A 678 -31.35 16.80 50.22
C ASN A 678 -31.68 16.70 48.73
N MET A 679 -31.14 15.69 48.02
CA MET A 679 -31.46 15.45 46.62
C MET A 679 -32.95 15.14 46.44
N PRO A 680 -33.67 15.87 45.55
CA PRO A 680 -35.09 15.60 45.35
C PRO A 680 -35.33 14.24 44.70
N VAL A 681 -36.48 13.65 44.98
CA VAL A 681 -36.99 12.43 44.34
C VAL A 681 -38.29 12.73 43.59
N LEU A 682 -38.81 11.79 42.80
CA LEU A 682 -40.02 12.00 41.99
C LEU A 682 -41.22 12.43 42.83
N GLU A 683 -41.31 11.99 44.11
CA GLU A 683 -42.33 12.40 45.03
C GLU A 683 -42.28 13.90 45.35
N ASP A 684 -41.11 14.50 45.45
CA ASP A 684 -40.96 15.94 45.67
C ASP A 684 -41.51 16.72 44.45
N LEU A 685 -41.22 16.28 43.25
CA LEU A 685 -41.75 16.86 42.03
C LEU A 685 -43.29 16.70 41.95
N TYR A 686 -43.79 15.51 42.24
CA TYR A 686 -45.23 15.23 42.30
C TYR A 686 -45.95 16.17 43.26
N ASN A 687 -45.44 16.32 44.49
CA ASN A 687 -46.01 17.19 45.51
C ASN A 687 -45.92 18.65 45.09
N GLN A 688 -44.90 19.10 44.38
CA GLN A 688 -44.77 20.44 43.91
C GLN A 688 -45.73 20.77 42.73
N ILE A 689 -45.97 19.79 41.83
CA ILE A 689 -46.97 19.91 40.77
C ILE A 689 -48.38 20.01 41.34
N LEU A 690 -48.73 19.23 42.38
CA LEU A 690 -50.01 19.28 43.04
C LEU A 690 -50.35 20.64 43.68
N LYS A 691 -49.34 21.46 44.02
CA LYS A 691 -49.53 22.82 44.56
C LYS A 691 -49.92 23.81 43.50
N GLN A 692 -49.81 23.49 42.23
CA GLN A 692 -50.14 24.38 41.11
C GLN A 692 -51.66 24.44 40.93
N LYS A 693 -52.17 25.61 40.53
CA LYS A 693 -53.65 25.87 40.48
C LYS A 693 -54.25 25.46 39.14
N GLU A 694 -53.45 25.27 38.12
CA GLU A 694 -53.85 24.94 36.77
C GLU A 694 -54.45 23.54 36.69
N GLU A 695 -55.49 23.35 35.88
CA GLU A 695 -56.16 22.06 35.72
C GLU A 695 -55.20 21.02 35.08
N LYS A 696 -54.34 21.43 34.20
CA LYS A 696 -53.31 20.57 33.59
C LYS A 696 -52.27 20.06 34.56
N ALA A 697 -52.04 20.78 35.69
CA ALA A 697 -51.15 20.28 36.77
C ALA A 697 -51.70 19.00 37.37
N LYS A 698 -53.02 18.87 37.52
CA LYS A 698 -53.64 17.62 38.01
C LYS A 698 -53.44 16.45 37.05
N ARG A 699 -53.51 16.71 35.73
CA ARG A 699 -53.21 15.70 34.70
C ARG A 699 -51.77 15.21 34.79
N LEU A 700 -50.81 16.12 34.88
CA LEU A 700 -49.40 15.82 35.07
C LEU A 700 -49.15 15.03 36.36
N ALA A 701 -49.74 15.47 37.46
CA ALA A 701 -49.64 14.73 38.76
C ALA A 701 -50.23 13.34 38.65
N THR A 702 -51.43 13.20 38.04
CA THR A 702 -52.05 11.86 37.88
C THR A 702 -51.18 10.93 37.01
N ALA A 703 -50.57 11.46 35.94
CA ALA A 703 -49.63 10.67 35.11
C ALA A 703 -48.40 10.22 35.89
N LEU A 704 -47.86 11.07 36.76
CA LEU A 704 -46.70 10.76 37.61
C LEU A 704 -47.04 9.84 38.81
N GLU A 705 -48.29 9.78 39.23
CA GLU A 705 -48.73 9.04 40.45
C GLU A 705 -48.37 7.55 40.37
N LEU A 706 -48.46 6.95 39.22
CA LEU A 706 -48.08 5.56 38.97
C LEU A 706 -46.61 5.27 39.35
N TYR A 707 -45.75 6.24 39.15
CA TYR A 707 -44.28 6.15 39.37
C TYR A 707 -43.88 6.59 40.78
N VAL A 708 -44.78 7.26 41.53
CA VAL A 708 -44.53 7.73 42.87
C VAL A 708 -45.18 6.82 43.91
N LYS A 709 -46.51 6.55 43.78
CA LYS A 709 -47.32 5.79 44.73
C LYS A 709 -47.75 4.45 44.19
N GLY A 710 -47.69 4.24 42.88
CA GLY A 710 -48.16 3.05 42.21
C GLY A 710 -47.15 1.90 42.15
N SER A 711 -47.44 0.92 41.30
CA SER A 711 -46.61 -0.29 41.09
C SER A 711 -45.25 -0.04 40.47
N LEU A 712 -45.01 1.14 39.87
CA LEU A 712 -43.79 1.50 39.17
C LEU A 712 -42.88 2.44 39.95
N LYS A 713 -42.92 2.38 41.29
CA LYS A 713 -42.16 3.27 42.21
C LYS A 713 -40.66 3.04 42.25
N VAL A 714 -40.11 2.14 41.45
CA VAL A 714 -38.66 1.82 41.41
C VAL A 714 -37.77 3.06 41.17
N PHE A 715 -38.29 4.07 40.51
CA PHE A 715 -37.58 5.32 40.21
C PHE A 715 -37.83 6.44 41.25
N ASN A 716 -38.63 6.16 42.28
CA ASN A 716 -38.92 7.12 43.38
C ASN A 716 -38.05 6.84 44.60
N HIS A 717 -36.78 6.59 44.39
CA HIS A 717 -35.80 6.34 45.45
C HIS A 717 -34.52 7.09 45.17
N ARG A 718 -33.74 7.39 46.19
CA ARG A 718 -32.38 7.94 46.03
C ARG A 718 -31.46 6.86 45.48
N THR A 719 -30.48 7.29 44.67
CA THR A 719 -29.48 6.39 44.11
C THR A 719 -28.67 5.72 45.20
N ASN A 720 -28.61 4.40 45.16
CA ASN A 720 -27.87 3.57 46.13
C ASN A 720 -26.82 2.68 45.50
N VAL A 721 -26.51 2.90 44.20
CA VAL A 721 -25.55 2.12 43.38
C VAL A 721 -24.28 2.91 43.15
N ASP A 722 -23.14 2.21 42.97
CA ASP A 722 -21.85 2.84 42.68
C ASP A 722 -21.67 2.99 41.16
N LEU A 723 -21.76 4.23 40.68
CA LEU A 723 -21.61 4.59 39.30
C LEU A 723 -20.15 4.94 38.89
N LYS A 724 -19.21 4.88 39.86
CA LYS A 724 -17.80 5.27 39.65
C LYS A 724 -16.92 4.16 39.07
N LYS A 725 -17.46 2.95 38.93
CA LYS A 725 -16.73 1.84 38.31
C LYS A 725 -16.49 2.10 36.83
N ARG A 726 -15.31 1.75 36.33
CA ARG A 726 -14.96 1.89 34.90
C ARG A 726 -15.89 1.09 33.98
N MET A 727 -16.52 0.03 34.48
CA MET A 727 -17.48 -0.75 33.72
C MET A 727 -18.78 -0.89 34.47
N VAL A 728 -19.87 -0.36 33.93
CA VAL A 728 -21.20 -0.39 34.50
C VAL A 728 -22.19 -0.94 33.47
N CYS A 729 -22.99 -1.92 33.89
CA CYS A 729 -24.03 -2.52 33.04
C CYS A 729 -25.41 -2.34 33.74
N PHE A 730 -26.31 -1.70 33.00
CA PHE A 730 -27.71 -1.58 33.38
C PHE A 730 -28.52 -2.71 32.74
N ASP A 731 -28.85 -3.72 33.50
CA ASP A 731 -29.73 -4.82 33.09
C ASP A 731 -31.19 -4.35 33.22
N ILE A 732 -31.81 -4.13 32.06
CA ILE A 732 -33.18 -3.66 31.89
C ILE A 732 -34.12 -4.74 31.34
N LYS A 733 -33.70 -6.01 31.32
CA LYS A 733 -34.44 -7.13 30.74
C LYS A 733 -35.85 -7.28 31.32
N ASP A 734 -35.92 -7.22 32.65
CA ASP A 734 -37.17 -7.45 33.37
C ASP A 734 -38.07 -6.20 33.50
N LEU A 735 -37.67 -5.08 32.87
CA LEU A 735 -38.57 -3.94 32.72
C LEU A 735 -39.63 -4.24 31.65
N GLY A 736 -40.91 -4.08 32.04
CA GLY A 736 -42.03 -4.16 31.07
C GLY A 736 -41.88 -3.14 29.95
N ASN A 737 -42.52 -3.39 28.79
CA ASN A 737 -42.35 -2.58 27.57
C ASN A 737 -42.59 -1.06 27.76
N GLN A 738 -43.45 -0.66 28.70
CA GLN A 738 -43.69 0.74 29.04
C GLN A 738 -42.51 1.36 29.76
N LEU A 739 -41.89 0.62 30.69
CA LEU A 739 -40.76 1.08 31.51
C LEU A 739 -39.43 1.00 30.78
N LYS A 740 -39.27 0.15 29.72
CA LYS A 740 -38.02 0.04 28.97
C LYS A 740 -37.57 1.39 28.41
N LYS A 741 -38.48 2.15 27.81
CA LYS A 741 -38.14 3.47 27.24
C LYS A 741 -37.69 4.46 28.32
N ILE A 742 -38.38 4.46 29.47
CA ILE A 742 -38.01 5.30 30.62
C ILE A 742 -36.69 4.87 31.19
N GLY A 743 -36.49 3.56 31.40
CA GLY A 743 -35.21 3.01 31.86
C GLY A 743 -34.04 3.37 30.94
N MET A 744 -34.24 3.30 29.62
CA MET A 744 -33.22 3.71 28.66
C MET A 744 -32.91 5.21 28.72
N LEU A 745 -33.92 6.05 28.90
CA LEU A 745 -33.73 7.50 29.05
C LEU A 745 -32.96 7.81 30.36
N ILE A 746 -33.27 7.12 31.46
CA ILE A 746 -32.57 7.28 32.75
C ILE A 746 -31.13 6.81 32.66
N VAL A 747 -30.86 5.68 32.02
CA VAL A 747 -29.47 5.19 31.75
C VAL A 747 -28.68 6.18 30.90
N GLN A 748 -29.32 6.83 29.96
CA GLN A 748 -28.69 7.90 29.14
C GLN A 748 -28.31 9.11 29.99
N ASP A 749 -29.19 9.52 30.91
CA ASP A 749 -28.97 10.67 31.80
C ASP A 749 -27.86 10.37 32.87
N VAL A 750 -27.80 9.16 33.38
CA VAL A 750 -26.74 8.73 34.33
C VAL A 750 -25.34 9.00 33.80
N ARG A 751 -25.15 8.93 32.48
CA ARG A 751 -23.89 9.29 31.82
C ARG A 751 -23.45 10.74 32.11
N PHE A 752 -24.40 11.63 32.32
CA PHE A 752 -24.16 13.05 32.61
C PHE A 752 -24.01 13.32 34.12
N VAL A 753 -24.53 12.44 34.97
CA VAL A 753 -24.52 12.61 36.41
C VAL A 753 -23.28 12.01 37.09
N SER A 754 -22.70 10.96 36.50
CA SER A 754 -21.60 10.18 37.13
C SER A 754 -20.20 10.72 36.93
N ARG A 755 -20.00 11.76 36.13
CA ARG A 755 -18.72 12.43 35.86
C ARG A 755 -18.75 13.82 36.43
#